data_5d53fa54ab8b026170616f98f9b46694
#
_entry.id   5d53fa54ab8b026170616f98f9b46694
#
_cell.length_a   1.000
_cell.length_b   1.000
_cell.length_c   1.000
_cell.angle_alpha   90.00
_cell.angle_beta   90.00
_cell.angle_gamma   90.00
#
_symmetry.space_group_name_H-M   'P 1'
#
loop_
_entity.id
_entity.type
_entity.pdbx_description
1 polymer ?
#
loop_
_entity_poly.entity_id
_entity_poly.type
_entity_poly.pdbx_seq_one_letter_code
_entity_poly.pdbx_strand_id
1 'polypeptide(L)'
;MPPSSTIASRLLIALLLVGAGSASVGARTFTLDAERLVDARVSAERLHVHVVDGAGAALAISAQVVAIAPLGLSGRMDWSCALERDATGALACSGPVHLRDGEHEQVADLAARVVERHIELSLVREGSRVILGLPLDTSTPITASLQHVPVGWFARPLASFWPGGELRAGTIDLSASLPNEGGLDADYAGDGLVFNTNDGAVSGDGIAVRGHAAIASADDATRVIANARFSAGVLRAGAMRVEFPATGVDADIDARAATDGSWDVARFAWRDPDVLEFEAVGVLDTTALAPLRALTVTRASLVFPLAKQRYAAPLFAAHGLAGMSVDGRLEGSAQVDASGLRRLVLQTHGLDLRDRTRGLRVQALAGGLDWIAAGEGEATRLGWRKADLAGVAIGAVNAQWRSRDGVLRLLAPLRARLFDGSVELRETRLDPFAAGGAQASTAFALHDVGYDSSDGTVAAAHVSASGDLQLDAGADGSHVRVQARLDGGEALLGPVYAKFPGTGIASALDLTIAGDRWQLARFDWNDPGVLEFGASGELLPRAAAPVQSLQLDLRRAQLASALPRYASSWLSTKGYPQLVADGRIGGSMALVDGKLQRFTLHTEHVVVRDGGGRFALDGLDGGIDWDLAADRPATALAWRGIELFSIPLGAARARLAARDGAIVLAEPLAVDVLGGQVKLERFSAQPRSPRGDRYAGSFALAGIEMAQVSKAFGWPLFPGNLSGGIPEIEFVGDRIEFHGGLDLYVFDGHLGVSGLALERPFGIAPSLAADVHFENLDLQQVTSAFSFGGISGRLFGTIGALRLVDWSPVAFDAWLRTDGGGRMSYKAVNDLTAIGGGGGLSASLQTMALKVFDTFGYRRLGIRCRLRDEVCAMGGVDPSPAATAGGDSSADGYTIAEGSGLPRISIVGHRRSVDWPTLVRRLQEATQGQGPVIE
;
A
#
# COMPACT_ATOMS: atom_id res chain seq x y z
N MET A 1 64.19 10.93 32.68
CA MET A 1 64.52 11.74 33.86
C MET A 1 65.15 10.81 34.92
N PRO A 2 66.18 11.22 35.70
CA PRO A 2 67.02 10.29 36.43
C PRO A 2 66.35 9.65 37.63
N PRO A 3 66.76 8.45 38.05
CA PRO A 3 66.18 7.67 39.14
C PRO A 3 66.68 8.07 40.52
N SER A 4 66.37 9.30 40.98
CA SER A 4 66.81 9.80 42.28
C SER A 4 65.73 9.83 43.39
N SER A 5 64.52 9.44 43.17
CA SER A 5 63.42 9.53 44.15
C SER A 5 63.10 8.23 44.90
N THR A 6 63.62 7.12 44.44
CA THR A 6 63.38 5.79 45.09
C THR A 6 64.20 5.52 46.34
N ILE A 7 65.17 6.37 46.58
CA ILE A 7 66.09 6.18 47.69
C ILE A 7 65.57 6.69 49.03
N ALA A 8 64.76 7.80 49.01
CA ALA A 8 64.26 8.39 50.28
C ALA A 8 63.21 7.55 50.98
N SER A 9 62.24 6.98 50.23
CA SER A 9 61.16 6.12 50.76
C SER A 9 61.75 4.75 51.23
N ARG A 10 62.74 4.27 50.51
CA ARG A 10 63.47 3.01 50.90
C ARG A 10 64.42 3.20 52.13
N LEU A 11 64.99 4.40 52.22
CA LEU A 11 65.85 4.73 53.43
C LEU A 11 64.98 4.90 54.70
N LEU A 12 63.74 5.49 54.57
CA LEU A 12 62.81 5.64 55.70
C LEU A 12 62.37 4.28 56.24
N ILE A 13 62.09 3.35 55.35
CA ILE A 13 61.66 1.99 55.69
C ILE A 13 62.80 1.14 56.12
N ALA A 14 63.99 1.30 55.52
CA ALA A 14 65.23 0.61 55.98
C ALA A 14 65.70 1.08 57.36
N LEU A 15 65.58 2.34 57.71
CA LEU A 15 65.87 2.91 59.05
C LEU A 15 64.88 2.40 60.10
N LEU A 16 63.65 2.09 59.78
CA LEU A 16 62.67 1.44 60.65
C LEU A 16 63.07 -0.03 60.95
N LEU A 17 63.84 -0.66 60.06
CA LEU A 17 64.22 -2.05 60.14
C LEU A 17 65.57 -2.30 60.87
N VAL A 18 66.44 -1.30 60.82
CA VAL A 18 67.78 -1.40 61.46
C VAL A 18 67.72 -1.25 62.98
N GLY A 19 66.64 -0.60 63.52
CA GLY A 19 66.49 -0.50 65.00
C GLY A 19 66.11 -1.79 65.71
N ALA A 20 65.67 -2.83 65.00
CA ALA A 20 65.15 -4.07 65.60
C ALA A 20 66.17 -5.23 65.78
N GLY A 21 67.44 -5.03 65.49
CA GLY A 21 68.41 -6.10 65.30
C GLY A 21 69.41 -6.35 66.47
N SER A 22 69.31 -5.73 67.65
CA SER A 22 70.25 -5.99 68.77
C SER A 22 69.49 -6.23 70.07
N ALA A 23 69.68 -7.46 70.63
CA ALA A 23 69.15 -7.85 71.91
C ALA A 23 69.87 -7.05 73.05
N SER A 24 69.22 -5.99 73.52
CA SER A 24 69.56 -5.31 74.78
C SER A 24 68.30 -4.92 75.52
N VAL A 25 68.22 -5.31 76.81
CA VAL A 25 67.12 -5.11 77.76
C VAL A 25 67.05 -3.61 78.11
N GLY A 26 66.26 -2.88 77.43
CA GLY A 26 65.88 -1.50 77.62
C GLY A 26 65.00 -0.97 76.51
N ALA A 27 63.82 -0.41 76.91
CA ALA A 27 62.94 0.20 75.86
C ALA A 27 63.68 1.35 75.16
N ARG A 28 63.95 1.20 73.93
CA ARG A 28 64.46 2.29 73.03
C ARG A 28 63.33 2.93 72.25
N THR A 29 63.30 4.28 72.26
CA THR A 29 62.36 5.03 71.46
C THR A 29 63.15 5.69 70.31
N PHE A 30 62.60 5.55 69.11
CA PHE A 30 63.08 6.25 67.93
C PHE A 30 61.96 7.19 67.41
N THR A 31 62.28 8.44 67.21
CA THR A 31 61.35 9.45 66.65
C THR A 31 61.98 10.03 65.42
N LEU A 32 61.22 10.05 64.35
CA LEU A 32 61.56 10.72 63.08
C LEU A 32 60.53 11.81 62.87
N ASP A 33 61.00 13.06 62.81
CA ASP A 33 60.18 14.21 62.44
C ASP A 33 60.63 14.76 61.07
N ALA A 34 59.75 14.79 60.13
CA ALA A 34 60.00 15.38 58.78
C ALA A 34 58.95 16.41 58.46
N GLU A 35 59.41 17.65 58.20
CA GLU A 35 58.46 18.72 57.81
C GLU A 35 57.77 18.46 56.48
N ARG A 36 58.49 17.82 55.54
CA ARG A 36 57.91 17.48 54.24
C ARG A 36 58.64 16.31 53.64
N LEU A 37 57.91 15.28 53.28
CA LEU A 37 58.32 14.15 52.46
C LEU A 37 57.63 14.26 51.09
N VAL A 38 58.38 14.28 50.01
CA VAL A 38 57.80 14.31 48.66
C VAL A 38 58.41 13.21 47.82
N ASP A 39 57.56 12.30 47.36
CA ASP A 39 57.80 11.32 46.34
C ASP A 39 56.84 11.54 45.21
N ALA A 40 57.07 11.08 44.00
CA ALA A 40 56.18 11.21 42.88
C ALA A 40 54.77 10.62 43.10
N ARG A 41 54.64 9.72 44.07
CA ARG A 41 53.43 8.93 44.38
C ARG A 41 52.83 9.27 45.73
N VAL A 42 53.63 9.67 46.70
CA VAL A 42 53.20 9.94 48.09
C VAL A 42 53.90 11.19 48.58
N SER A 43 53.12 12.12 49.10
CA SER A 43 53.72 13.26 49.85
C SER A 43 53.08 13.32 51.22
N ALA A 44 53.89 13.70 52.20
CA ALA A 44 53.47 13.88 53.57
C ALA A 44 54.02 15.19 54.11
N GLU A 45 53.24 15.95 54.84
CA GLU A 45 53.66 17.15 55.53
C GLU A 45 53.51 16.96 57.03
N ARG A 46 54.57 17.39 57.80
CA ARG A 46 54.65 17.20 59.21
C ARG A 46 54.47 15.75 59.62
N LEU A 47 55.33 14.88 59.07
CA LEU A 47 55.34 13.46 59.33
C LEU A 47 56.02 13.25 60.64
N HIS A 48 55.35 12.59 61.58
CA HIS A 48 55.89 12.09 62.84
C HIS A 48 55.81 10.59 62.83
N VAL A 49 57.02 9.90 63.02
CA VAL A 49 57.10 8.48 63.19
C VAL A 49 57.70 8.21 64.56
N HIS A 50 56.97 7.48 65.40
CA HIS A 50 57.38 7.08 66.69
C HIS A 50 57.43 5.58 66.84
N VAL A 51 58.60 5.02 67.15
CA VAL A 51 58.80 3.61 67.31
C VAL A 51 59.29 3.36 68.70
N VAL A 52 58.65 2.45 69.44
CA VAL A 52 59.02 2.00 70.73
C VAL A 52 59.48 0.54 70.58
N ASP A 53 60.76 0.24 70.96
CA ASP A 53 61.26 -1.10 70.95
C ASP A 53 61.41 -1.64 72.40
N GLY A 54 61.09 -2.95 72.66
CA GLY A 54 61.12 -3.58 73.97
C GLY A 54 59.82 -4.17 74.42
N ALA A 55 59.54 -4.25 75.72
CA ALA A 55 58.25 -4.74 76.21
C ALA A 55 57.16 -3.74 75.91
N GLY A 56 56.23 -4.07 74.98
CA GLY A 56 55.20 -3.21 74.43
C GLY A 56 55.64 -2.46 73.19
N ALA A 57 56.40 -3.08 72.33
CA ALA A 57 56.85 -2.51 71.07
C ALA A 57 55.70 -2.00 70.22
N ALA A 58 55.77 -0.75 69.79
CA ALA A 58 54.70 -0.08 69.06
C ALA A 58 55.28 0.86 68.00
N LEU A 59 54.53 1.02 66.93
CA LEU A 59 54.75 2.01 65.88
C LEU A 59 53.56 2.98 65.85
N ALA A 60 53.87 4.22 65.85
CA ALA A 60 52.84 5.26 65.61
C ALA A 60 53.33 6.20 64.46
N ILE A 61 52.51 6.41 63.46
CA ILE A 61 52.77 7.30 62.32
C ILE A 61 51.63 8.28 62.25
N SER A 62 51.98 9.57 62.34
CA SER A 62 50.98 10.62 62.07
C SER A 62 51.54 11.65 61.10
N ALA A 63 50.67 12.18 60.27
CA ALA A 63 50.97 13.28 59.31
C ALA A 63 49.81 14.24 59.21
N GLN A 64 50.12 15.54 59.18
CA GLN A 64 49.06 16.51 59.05
C GLN A 64 48.39 16.55 57.64
N VAL A 65 49.17 16.28 56.64
CA VAL A 65 48.67 16.08 55.25
C VAL A 65 49.44 14.90 54.69
N VAL A 66 48.72 13.87 54.31
CA VAL A 66 49.24 12.81 53.45
C VAL A 66 48.47 12.90 52.13
N ALA A 67 49.19 12.96 51.05
CA ALA A 67 48.59 12.85 49.73
C ALA A 67 49.17 11.63 49.01
N ILE A 68 48.30 10.71 48.64
CA ILE A 68 48.64 9.51 47.87
C ILE A 68 48.13 9.73 46.43
N ALA A 69 49.01 10.33 45.60
CA ALA A 69 48.64 10.77 44.26
C ALA A 69 47.98 9.67 43.38
N PRO A 70 48.45 8.41 43.36
CA PRO A 70 47.82 7.34 42.61
C PRO A 70 46.42 6.99 43.08
N LEU A 71 46.06 7.30 44.32
CA LEU A 71 44.73 7.02 44.90
C LEU A 71 43.87 8.28 45.02
N GLY A 72 44.39 9.47 44.66
CA GLY A 72 43.72 10.72 44.85
C GLY A 72 43.29 11.01 46.29
N LEU A 73 43.89 10.34 47.24
CA LEU A 73 43.61 10.51 48.67
C LEU A 73 44.49 11.58 49.25
N SER A 74 43.89 12.48 50.00
CA SER A 74 44.63 13.50 50.79
C SER A 74 43.93 13.70 52.10
N GLY A 75 44.68 13.96 53.18
CA GLY A 75 44.11 14.24 54.47
C GLY A 75 45.12 14.05 55.62
N ARG A 76 44.65 14.31 56.84
CA ARG A 76 45.42 14.00 58.07
C ARG A 76 45.38 12.49 58.30
N MET A 77 46.54 11.85 58.51
CA MET A 77 46.63 10.42 58.78
C MET A 77 47.19 10.19 60.20
N ASP A 78 46.54 9.32 60.89
CA ASP A 78 46.99 8.77 62.16
C ASP A 78 46.86 7.26 62.10
N TRP A 79 47.96 6.55 62.30
CA TRP A 79 48.08 5.08 62.38
C TRP A 79 48.97 4.68 63.57
N SER A 80 48.47 3.73 64.35
CA SER A 80 49.23 3.16 65.45
C SER A 80 48.96 1.67 65.53
N CYS A 81 50.07 0.90 65.89
CA CYS A 81 49.96 -0.54 65.94
C CYS A 81 50.98 -1.12 66.88
N ALA A 82 50.72 -2.26 67.46
CA ALA A 82 51.69 -3.05 68.22
C ALA A 82 52.68 -3.78 67.26
N LEU A 83 53.95 -3.67 67.50
CA LEU A 83 54.96 -4.36 66.71
C LEU A 83 55.12 -5.76 67.30
N GLU A 84 54.83 -6.79 66.54
CA GLU A 84 54.86 -8.18 66.89
C GLU A 84 55.70 -9.00 65.90
N ARG A 85 56.22 -10.12 66.31
CA ARG A 85 56.75 -11.10 65.34
C ARG A 85 55.73 -12.20 65.17
N ASP A 86 55.36 -12.43 63.93
CA ASP A 86 54.38 -13.45 63.57
C ASP A 86 54.97 -14.88 63.72
N ALA A 87 54.18 -15.90 63.47
CA ALA A 87 54.55 -17.27 63.57
C ALA A 87 55.76 -17.70 62.67
N THR A 88 56.06 -16.88 61.62
CA THR A 88 57.15 -17.10 60.67
C THR A 88 58.40 -16.31 61.08
N GLY A 89 58.34 -15.51 62.15
CA GLY A 89 59.43 -14.63 62.60
C GLY A 89 59.51 -13.28 61.92
N ALA A 90 58.58 -13.00 61.00
CA ALA A 90 58.46 -11.71 60.30
C ALA A 90 57.96 -10.64 61.29
N LEU A 91 58.51 -9.42 61.13
CA LEU A 91 57.96 -8.24 61.87
C LEU A 91 56.62 -7.79 61.27
N ALA A 92 55.61 -7.76 62.10
CA ALA A 92 54.24 -7.37 61.70
C ALA A 92 53.76 -6.29 62.69
N CYS A 93 52.91 -5.39 62.08
CA CYS A 93 52.25 -4.31 62.76
C CYS A 93 50.86 -4.15 62.20
N SER A 94 49.81 -4.29 62.98
CA SER A 94 48.40 -4.08 62.49
C SER A 94 47.60 -3.24 63.46
N GLY A 95 46.84 -2.34 62.94
CA GLY A 95 46.02 -1.48 63.75
C GLY A 95 45.18 -0.54 62.86
N PRO A 96 44.19 0.17 63.43
CA PRO A 96 43.36 1.06 62.71
C PRO A 96 44.16 2.29 62.19
N VAL A 97 44.01 2.60 60.89
CA VAL A 97 44.46 3.83 60.27
C VAL A 97 43.26 4.76 60.08
N HIS A 98 43.43 5.97 60.58
CA HIS A 98 42.44 7.04 60.47
C HIS A 98 42.93 8.05 59.46
N LEU A 99 42.14 8.24 58.39
CA LEU A 99 42.39 9.28 57.39
C LEU A 99 41.26 10.29 57.47
N ARG A 100 41.57 11.59 57.75
CA ARG A 100 40.60 12.67 57.87
C ARG A 100 40.80 13.69 56.76
N ASP A 101 39.77 13.87 55.93
CA ASP A 101 39.71 14.93 54.91
C ASP A 101 38.52 15.87 55.26
N GLY A 102 38.83 16.97 55.85
CA GLY A 102 37.82 17.92 56.40
C GLY A 102 36.99 17.26 57.50
N GLU A 103 35.65 17.20 57.34
CA GLU A 103 34.72 16.58 58.27
C GLU A 103 34.57 15.06 58.07
N HIS A 104 35.17 14.46 57.04
CA HIS A 104 35.05 13.04 56.73
C HIS A 104 36.23 12.26 57.33
N GLU A 105 35.90 11.35 58.25
CA GLU A 105 36.85 10.39 58.76
C GLU A 105 36.64 9.01 58.14
N GLN A 106 37.73 8.44 57.59
CA GLN A 106 37.74 7.11 57.06
C GLN A 106 38.64 6.25 57.95
N VAL A 107 38.10 5.12 58.39
CA VAL A 107 38.82 4.15 59.23
C VAL A 107 38.96 2.86 58.44
N ALA A 108 40.17 2.31 58.43
CA ALA A 108 40.47 1.01 57.83
C ALA A 108 41.49 0.28 58.72
N ASP A 109 41.55 -1.02 58.65
CA ASP A 109 42.59 -1.80 59.30
C ASP A 109 43.82 -1.90 58.38
N LEU A 110 44.92 -1.24 58.78
CA LEU A 110 46.18 -1.30 58.04
C LEU A 110 47.14 -2.26 58.79
N ALA A 111 47.64 -3.22 58.06
CA ALA A 111 48.68 -4.08 58.50
C ALA A 111 49.93 -3.92 57.64
N ALA A 112 51.10 -3.79 58.29
CA ALA A 112 52.39 -3.81 57.58
C ALA A 112 53.15 -5.03 58.07
N ARG A 113 53.71 -5.77 57.13
CA ARG A 113 54.51 -7.01 57.46
C ARG A 113 55.81 -6.97 56.67
N VAL A 114 56.93 -7.26 57.31
CA VAL A 114 58.21 -7.32 56.65
C VAL A 114 58.60 -8.79 56.50
N VAL A 115 58.65 -9.24 55.27
CA VAL A 115 58.96 -10.65 54.93
C VAL A 115 60.25 -10.66 54.11
N GLU A 116 61.28 -11.23 54.66
CA GLU A 116 62.62 -11.34 54.01
C GLU A 116 63.07 -9.99 53.35
N ARG A 117 62.82 -9.75 52.11
CA ARG A 117 63.28 -8.59 51.31
C ARG A 117 62.16 -7.71 50.77
N HIS A 118 60.94 -7.83 51.24
CA HIS A 118 59.78 -6.98 50.81
C HIS A 118 58.91 -6.61 52.02
N ILE A 119 58.22 -5.50 51.87
CA ILE A 119 57.20 -5.03 52.81
C ILE A 119 55.81 -5.31 52.19
N GLU A 120 55.00 -6.06 52.89
CA GLU A 120 53.62 -6.31 52.57
C GLU A 120 52.71 -5.32 53.35
N LEU A 121 51.99 -4.49 52.68
CA LEU A 121 50.98 -3.63 53.27
C LEU A 121 49.61 -4.18 52.93
N SER A 122 48.80 -4.46 53.95
CA SER A 122 47.41 -4.94 53.77
C SER A 122 46.45 -3.96 54.41
N LEU A 123 45.60 -3.37 53.60
CA LEU A 123 44.50 -2.50 53.99
C LEU A 123 43.16 -3.25 53.88
N VAL A 124 42.42 -3.33 54.98
CA VAL A 124 41.09 -3.99 55.00
C VAL A 124 40.04 -2.97 55.45
N ARG A 125 38.97 -2.89 54.67
CA ARG A 125 37.83 -2.01 54.99
C ARG A 125 36.54 -2.59 54.40
N GLU A 126 35.51 -2.77 55.23
CA GLU A 126 34.19 -3.18 54.78
C GLU A 126 34.18 -4.49 53.95
N GLY A 127 35.06 -5.42 54.25
CA GLY A 127 35.20 -6.68 53.50
C GLY A 127 36.09 -6.61 52.26
N SER A 128 36.51 -5.43 51.87
CA SER A 128 37.49 -5.19 50.79
C SER A 128 38.91 -5.26 51.32
N ARG A 129 39.81 -5.84 50.52
CA ARG A 129 41.24 -5.95 50.91
C ARG A 129 42.13 -5.45 49.80
N VAL A 130 43.09 -4.62 50.15
CA VAL A 130 44.18 -4.14 49.26
C VAL A 130 45.50 -4.61 49.86
N ILE A 131 46.28 -5.34 49.10
CA ILE A 131 47.59 -5.81 49.47
C ILE A 131 48.63 -5.23 48.50
N LEU A 132 49.65 -4.59 49.01
CA LEU A 132 50.80 -4.08 48.27
C LEU A 132 52.05 -4.74 48.74
N GLY A 133 52.82 -5.39 47.85
CA GLY A 133 54.11 -5.92 48.06
C GLY A 133 55.21 -4.98 47.56
N LEU A 134 55.91 -4.31 48.43
CA LEU A 134 56.94 -3.33 48.14
C LEU A 134 58.34 -3.99 48.34
N PRO A 135 59.10 -4.29 47.29
CA PRO A 135 60.41 -4.91 47.42
C PRO A 135 61.45 -3.90 48.00
N LEU A 136 62.36 -4.42 48.79
CA LEU A 136 63.46 -3.67 49.33
C LEU A 136 64.71 -3.61 48.41
N ASP A 137 64.68 -4.39 47.34
CA ASP A 137 65.68 -4.35 46.27
C ASP A 137 65.10 -3.80 44.97
N THR A 138 66.01 -3.53 44.03
CA THR A 138 65.56 -2.97 42.70
C THR A 138 65.35 -4.04 41.64
N SER A 139 65.50 -5.31 41.93
CA SER A 139 65.36 -6.39 40.98
C SER A 139 63.96 -7.05 41.00
N THR A 140 63.28 -6.94 42.14
CA THR A 140 61.94 -7.53 42.34
C THR A 140 60.84 -6.53 41.95
N PRO A 141 59.78 -6.95 41.27
CA PRO A 141 58.66 -6.07 40.92
C PRO A 141 57.80 -5.68 42.15
N ILE A 142 57.14 -4.53 42.09
CA ILE A 142 56.09 -4.22 43.06
C ILE A 142 54.88 -5.07 42.70
N THR A 143 54.22 -5.67 43.70
CA THR A 143 52.99 -6.43 43.53
C THR A 143 51.80 -5.71 44.17
N ALA A 144 50.65 -5.81 43.56
CA ALA A 144 49.38 -5.30 44.10
C ALA A 144 48.28 -6.35 43.95
N SER A 145 47.55 -6.57 45.03
CA SER A 145 46.34 -7.44 45.00
C SER A 145 45.17 -6.69 45.59
N LEU A 146 44.11 -6.63 44.85
CA LEU A 146 42.82 -6.06 45.25
C LEU A 146 41.82 -7.19 45.34
N GLN A 147 41.05 -7.27 46.40
CA GLN A 147 40.01 -8.28 46.60
C GLN A 147 38.70 -7.57 46.97
N HIS A 148 37.68 -7.71 46.10
CA HIS A 148 36.32 -7.14 46.23
C HIS A 148 36.33 -5.63 46.51
N VAL A 149 37.21 -4.89 45.85
CA VAL A 149 37.37 -3.44 46.09
C VAL A 149 36.35 -2.66 45.28
N PRO A 150 35.48 -1.85 45.91
CA PRO A 150 34.54 -1.02 45.21
C PRO A 150 35.23 0.00 44.28
N VAL A 151 34.77 0.12 43.07
CA VAL A 151 35.35 1.03 42.05
C VAL A 151 35.36 2.49 42.50
N GLY A 152 34.46 2.87 43.40
CA GLY A 152 34.41 4.21 43.97
C GLY A 152 35.72 4.62 44.73
N TRP A 153 36.54 3.64 45.21
CA TRP A 153 37.84 3.94 45.80
C TRP A 153 38.83 4.46 44.75
N PHE A 154 38.61 4.13 43.49
CA PHE A 154 39.50 4.51 42.36
C PHE A 154 38.90 5.62 41.48
N ALA A 155 37.76 6.22 41.85
CA ALA A 155 37.08 7.20 41.02
C ALA A 155 37.99 8.39 40.63
N ARG A 156 38.77 8.93 41.61
CA ARG A 156 39.69 10.05 41.36
C ARG A 156 40.90 9.66 40.51
N PRO A 157 41.66 8.58 40.82
CA PRO A 157 42.77 8.15 39.99
C PRO A 157 42.30 7.72 38.59
N LEU A 158 41.11 7.07 38.48
CA LEU A 158 40.57 6.65 37.20
C LEU A 158 40.28 7.81 36.30
N ALA A 159 39.73 8.91 36.83
CA ALA A 159 39.43 10.14 36.06
C ALA A 159 40.68 10.77 35.42
N SER A 160 41.90 10.54 35.98
CA SER A 160 43.17 10.97 35.37
C SER A 160 43.64 10.04 34.25
N PHE A 161 43.33 8.76 34.32
CA PHE A 161 43.67 7.77 33.28
C PHE A 161 42.63 7.67 32.18
N TRP A 162 41.36 7.93 32.51
CA TRP A 162 40.24 7.90 31.56
C TRP A 162 39.36 9.17 31.66
N PRO A 163 39.87 10.31 31.21
CA PRO A 163 39.17 11.61 31.34
C PRO A 163 37.88 11.66 30.54
N GLY A 164 37.68 10.76 29.56
CA GLY A 164 36.51 10.66 28.72
C GLY A 164 35.38 9.79 29.30
N GLY A 165 35.52 9.26 30.52
CA GLY A 165 34.53 8.35 31.09
C GLY A 165 34.50 8.33 32.62
N GLU A 166 33.46 7.69 33.14
CA GLU A 166 33.22 7.57 34.58
C GLU A 166 32.81 6.12 34.89
N LEU A 167 33.50 5.52 35.90
CA LEU A 167 33.13 4.24 36.47
C LEU A 167 32.39 4.46 37.80
N ARG A 168 31.10 4.10 37.83
CA ARG A 168 30.15 4.53 38.88
C ARG A 168 29.92 3.50 39.96
N ALA A 169 29.89 2.21 39.60
CA ALA A 169 29.55 1.14 40.51
C ALA A 169 30.23 -0.17 40.10
N GLY A 170 30.26 -1.12 41.02
CA GLY A 170 30.85 -2.46 40.87
C GLY A 170 32.04 -2.67 41.78
N THR A 171 32.57 -3.87 41.73
CA THR A 171 33.77 -4.31 42.48
C THR A 171 34.85 -4.78 41.53
N ILE A 172 36.11 -4.66 41.95
CA ILE A 172 37.28 -5.12 41.20
C ILE A 172 38.10 -6.02 42.08
N ASP A 173 38.48 -7.17 41.54
CA ASP A 173 39.58 -8.02 41.99
C ASP A 173 40.73 -7.81 41.00
N LEU A 174 41.93 -7.65 41.51
CA LEU A 174 43.14 -7.41 40.70
C LEU A 174 44.34 -8.11 41.33
N SER A 175 45.13 -8.78 40.53
CA SER A 175 46.48 -9.24 40.88
C SER A 175 47.48 -8.67 39.89
N ALA A 176 48.27 -7.72 40.30
CA ALA A 176 49.15 -6.97 39.41
C ALA A 176 50.59 -7.05 39.85
N SER A 177 51.48 -7.05 38.86
CA SER A 177 52.98 -6.95 39.02
C SER A 177 53.44 -5.75 38.20
N LEU A 178 54.20 -4.87 38.83
CA LEU A 178 54.80 -3.68 38.22
C LEU A 178 56.35 -3.89 38.19
N PRO A 179 56.88 -4.27 37.02
CA PRO A 179 58.31 -4.39 36.81
C PRO A 179 59.05 -3.04 36.98
N ASN A 180 60.31 -3.08 37.45
CA ASN A 180 61.07 -1.84 37.66
C ASN A 180 61.50 -1.11 36.40
N GLU A 181 61.52 -1.79 35.26
CA GLU A 181 61.79 -1.22 33.94
C GLU A 181 60.58 -0.49 33.35
N GLY A 182 59.47 -0.42 34.05
CA GLY A 182 58.21 0.15 33.65
C GLY A 182 57.28 -0.88 33.00
N GLY A 183 55.98 -0.69 33.17
CA GLY A 183 54.97 -1.60 32.67
C GLY A 183 54.02 -2.07 33.76
N LEU A 184 53.07 -2.93 33.38
CA LEU A 184 52.07 -3.56 34.23
C LEU A 184 51.76 -4.94 33.65
N ASP A 185 51.71 -5.93 34.52
CA ASP A 185 51.18 -7.25 34.20
C ASP A 185 50.12 -7.58 35.26
N ALA A 186 48.86 -7.78 34.83
CA ALA A 186 47.74 -7.84 35.74
C ALA A 186 46.64 -8.80 35.29
N ASP A 187 46.26 -9.71 36.21
CA ASP A 187 45.01 -10.43 36.13
C ASP A 187 43.91 -9.62 36.82
N TYR A 188 42.79 -9.45 36.17
CA TYR A 188 41.67 -8.65 36.70
C TYR A 188 40.33 -9.36 36.56
N ALA A 189 39.46 -9.07 37.53
CA ALA A 189 38.05 -9.41 37.47
C ALA A 189 37.21 -8.22 37.96
N GLY A 190 36.17 -7.90 37.27
CA GLY A 190 35.19 -6.90 37.69
C GLY A 190 33.80 -7.50 37.72
N ASP A 191 33.02 -7.15 38.72
CA ASP A 191 31.66 -7.62 38.88
C ASP A 191 30.71 -6.45 39.12
N GLY A 192 29.54 -6.50 38.45
CA GLY A 192 28.52 -5.46 38.55
C GLY A 192 29.00 -4.06 38.09
N LEU A 193 29.97 -3.99 37.17
CA LEU A 193 30.53 -2.73 36.73
C LEU A 193 29.50 -1.87 35.99
N VAL A 194 29.37 -0.60 36.40
CA VAL A 194 28.53 0.41 35.74
C VAL A 194 29.44 1.57 35.35
N PHE A 195 29.49 1.85 34.05
CA PHE A 195 30.30 2.93 33.50
C PHE A 195 29.60 3.66 32.38
N ASN A 196 30.07 4.89 32.13
CA ASN A 196 29.55 5.73 31.04
C ASN A 196 30.66 6.64 30.51
N THR A 197 30.73 6.82 29.16
CA THR A 197 31.53 7.89 28.58
C THR A 197 30.82 9.23 28.76
N ASN A 198 31.60 10.33 28.87
CA ASN A 198 31.06 11.68 29.12
C ASN A 198 30.12 12.16 28.03
N ASP A 199 30.30 11.70 26.78
CA ASP A 199 29.42 11.95 25.65
C ASP A 199 28.21 11.00 25.58
N GLY A 200 28.16 10.01 26.49
CA GLY A 200 27.11 8.99 26.49
C GLY A 200 27.18 7.99 25.35
N ALA A 201 28.24 8.03 24.53
CA ALA A 201 28.36 7.17 23.34
C ALA A 201 28.54 5.69 23.72
N VAL A 202 29.21 5.42 24.83
CA VAL A 202 29.42 4.05 25.37
C VAL A 202 29.00 3.98 26.82
N SER A 203 28.23 2.98 27.19
CA SER A 203 27.83 2.72 28.58
C SER A 203 27.76 1.23 28.87
N GLY A 204 28.16 0.83 30.11
CA GLY A 204 28.00 -0.50 30.63
C GLY A 204 27.17 -0.52 31.90
N ASP A 205 26.33 -1.54 32.03
CA ASP A 205 25.45 -1.73 33.18
C ASP A 205 25.50 -3.19 33.65
N GLY A 206 25.95 -3.40 34.92
CA GLY A 206 26.07 -4.73 35.50
C GLY A 206 27.09 -5.63 34.81
N ILE A 207 28.15 -5.06 34.22
CA ILE A 207 29.16 -5.83 33.48
C ILE A 207 29.96 -6.69 34.40
N ALA A 208 30.01 -7.99 34.11
CA ALA A 208 30.98 -8.93 34.71
C ALA A 208 32.06 -9.28 33.69
N VAL A 209 33.29 -8.98 34.01
CA VAL A 209 34.44 -9.16 33.13
C VAL A 209 35.63 -9.74 33.89
N ARG A 210 36.40 -10.59 33.25
CA ARG A 210 37.69 -11.08 33.78
C ARG A 210 38.69 -11.21 32.64
N GLY A 211 39.94 -11.03 32.96
CA GLY A 211 40.98 -11.13 31.94
C GLY A 211 42.35 -10.83 32.46
N HIS A 212 43.27 -10.68 31.53
CA HIS A 212 44.66 -10.36 31.76
C HIS A 212 45.06 -9.14 30.92
N ALA A 213 45.86 -8.27 31.46
CA ALA A 213 46.38 -7.10 30.75
C ALA A 213 47.86 -6.94 31.02
N ALA A 214 48.67 -6.85 29.98
CA ALA A 214 50.08 -6.54 30.02
C ALA A 214 50.34 -5.21 29.30
N ILE A 215 50.93 -4.27 29.99
CA ILE A 215 51.36 -2.97 29.48
C ILE A 215 52.89 -2.91 29.54
N ALA A 216 53.52 -2.65 28.42
CA ALA A 216 54.95 -2.45 28.33
C ALA A 216 55.24 -1.10 27.69
N SER A 217 56.16 -0.35 28.29
CA SER A 217 56.65 0.91 27.77
C SER A 217 58.10 0.73 27.32
N ALA A 218 58.38 0.92 26.04
CA ALA A 218 59.72 0.89 25.45
C ALA A 218 59.80 1.95 24.34
N ASP A 219 60.93 2.67 24.26
CA ASP A 219 61.24 3.61 23.18
C ASP A 219 60.16 4.63 22.88
N ASP A 220 59.63 5.32 23.86
CA ASP A 220 58.53 6.32 23.75
C ASP A 220 57.16 5.74 23.26
N ALA A 221 57.01 4.45 23.11
CA ALA A 221 55.75 3.81 22.76
C ALA A 221 55.25 2.91 23.90
N THR A 222 53.93 2.98 24.14
CA THR A 222 53.24 2.07 25.08
C THR A 222 52.52 0.97 24.32
N ARG A 223 52.86 -0.29 24.58
CA ARG A 223 52.13 -1.44 24.03
C ARG A 223 51.20 -2.01 25.10
N VAL A 224 49.99 -2.28 24.72
CA VAL A 224 48.94 -2.90 25.52
C VAL A 224 48.54 -4.23 24.88
N ILE A 225 48.67 -5.32 25.60
CA ILE A 225 48.12 -6.62 25.23
C ILE A 225 47.14 -6.98 26.32
N ALA A 226 45.87 -7.17 25.97
CA ALA A 226 44.87 -7.53 26.93
C ALA A 226 43.88 -8.55 26.35
N ASN A 227 43.38 -9.41 27.22
CA ASN A 227 42.21 -10.23 26.95
C ASN A 227 41.13 -9.94 27.98
N ALA A 228 39.89 -10.11 27.60
CA ALA A 228 38.72 -9.90 28.43
C ALA A 228 37.67 -10.96 28.12
N ARG A 229 37.04 -11.52 29.13
CA ARG A 229 35.88 -12.37 29.01
C ARG A 229 34.73 -11.75 29.75
N PHE A 230 33.72 -11.35 28.98
CA PHE A 230 32.48 -10.75 29.45
C PHE A 230 31.45 -11.84 29.68
N SER A 231 30.90 -11.97 30.89
CA SER A 231 29.97 -13.05 31.26
C SER A 231 28.59 -12.60 31.73
N ALA A 232 28.43 -11.30 31.96
CA ALA A 232 27.12 -10.70 32.30
C ALA A 232 27.11 -9.19 32.01
N GLY A 233 25.91 -8.61 32.03
CA GLY A 233 25.68 -7.18 31.88
C GLY A 233 25.27 -6.75 30.46
N VAL A 234 25.04 -5.48 30.30
CA VAL A 234 24.65 -4.86 29.05
C VAL A 234 25.63 -3.78 28.66
N LEU A 235 26.21 -3.88 27.48
CA LEU A 235 27.04 -2.86 26.86
C LEU A 235 26.19 -2.11 25.81
N ARG A 236 26.24 -0.79 25.84
CA ARG A 236 25.65 0.08 24.79
C ARG A 236 26.78 0.86 24.14
N ALA A 237 26.77 0.90 22.80
CA ALA A 237 27.72 1.69 22.02
C ALA A 237 26.95 2.31 20.83
N GLY A 238 26.68 3.61 20.92
CA GLY A 238 25.80 4.28 19.98
C GLY A 238 24.41 3.60 19.94
N ALA A 239 24.00 3.15 18.76
CA ALA A 239 22.74 2.44 18.58
C ALA A 239 22.80 0.95 18.99
N MET A 240 24.00 0.40 19.16
CA MET A 240 24.15 -1.02 19.53
C MET A 240 23.89 -1.24 21.02
N ARG A 241 23.23 -2.34 21.34
CA ARG A 241 22.99 -2.86 22.67
C ARG A 241 23.32 -4.35 22.70
N VAL A 242 24.38 -4.69 23.44
CA VAL A 242 24.87 -6.06 23.56
C VAL A 242 24.61 -6.54 24.98
N GLU A 243 23.87 -7.61 25.13
CA GLU A 243 23.66 -8.31 26.40
C GLU A 243 24.59 -9.54 26.43
N PHE A 244 25.50 -9.58 27.39
CA PHE A 244 26.47 -10.64 27.47
C PHE A 244 25.88 -11.93 28.02
N PRO A 245 26.10 -13.07 27.36
CA PRO A 245 25.58 -14.35 27.78
C PRO A 245 26.48 -14.93 28.94
N ALA A 246 25.87 -15.75 29.76
CA ALA A 246 26.61 -16.48 30.83
C ALA A 246 27.71 -17.43 30.29
N THR A 247 27.58 -17.82 28.99
CA THR A 247 28.64 -18.59 28.30
C THR A 247 29.91 -17.80 28.05
N GLY A 248 29.82 -16.49 28.12
CA GLY A 248 30.93 -15.57 27.95
C GLY A 248 31.20 -15.17 26.51
N VAL A 249 31.69 -13.94 26.33
CA VAL A 249 32.22 -13.37 25.09
C VAL A 249 33.67 -12.99 25.34
N ASP A 250 34.56 -13.45 24.48
CA ASP A 250 35.99 -13.17 24.59
C ASP A 250 36.38 -12.01 23.67
N ALA A 251 37.22 -11.11 24.18
CA ALA A 251 37.85 -10.03 23.43
C ALA A 251 39.37 -10.05 23.69
N ASP A 252 40.15 -9.96 22.62
CA ASP A 252 41.63 -9.85 22.71
C ASP A 252 42.06 -8.58 21.97
N ILE A 253 42.98 -7.83 22.54
CA ILE A 253 43.58 -6.64 21.93
C ILE A 253 45.10 -6.68 22.04
N ASP A 254 45.79 -6.29 20.96
CA ASP A 254 47.21 -5.93 20.92
C ASP A 254 47.31 -4.58 20.23
N ALA A 255 47.66 -3.56 20.99
CA ALA A 255 47.69 -2.18 20.48
C ALA A 255 48.93 -1.44 20.97
N ARG A 256 49.42 -0.48 20.17
CA ARG A 256 50.54 0.43 20.50
C ARG A 256 50.07 1.86 20.44
N ALA A 257 50.31 2.60 21.51
CA ALA A 257 50.11 4.04 21.52
C ALA A 257 51.36 4.72 20.98
N ALA A 258 51.21 5.59 20.00
CA ALA A 258 52.26 6.45 19.49
C ALA A 258 52.28 7.79 20.25
N THR A 259 53.40 8.54 20.13
CA THR A 259 53.56 9.83 20.80
C THR A 259 52.64 10.93 20.30
N ASP A 260 52.03 10.78 19.10
CA ASP A 260 51.09 11.71 18.52
C ASP A 260 49.61 11.49 19.03
N GLY A 261 49.40 10.56 19.96
CA GLY A 261 48.08 10.23 20.48
C GLY A 261 47.29 9.21 19.66
N SER A 262 47.89 8.70 18.58
CA SER A 262 47.30 7.60 17.82
C SER A 262 47.60 6.23 18.45
N TRP A 263 46.68 5.29 18.18
CA TRP A 263 46.82 3.88 18.60
C TRP A 263 46.85 3.01 17.35
N ASP A 264 47.92 2.28 17.18
CA ASP A 264 48.00 1.22 16.17
C ASP A 264 47.54 -0.11 16.80
N VAL A 265 46.36 -0.57 16.37
CA VAL A 265 45.76 -1.82 16.81
C VAL A 265 46.24 -2.92 15.86
N ALA A 266 47.26 -3.60 16.28
CA ALA A 266 47.84 -4.72 15.53
C ALA A 266 46.91 -5.93 15.47
N ARG A 267 46.06 -6.08 16.48
CA ARG A 267 45.03 -7.12 16.55
C ARG A 267 43.92 -6.70 17.51
N PHE A 268 42.71 -6.84 17.08
CA PHE A 268 41.50 -6.90 17.91
C PHE A 268 40.69 -8.13 17.50
N ALA A 269 40.41 -9.03 18.42
CA ALA A 269 39.58 -10.18 18.16
C ALA A 269 38.40 -10.19 19.12
N TRP A 270 37.21 -10.46 18.58
CA TRP A 270 35.97 -10.62 19.33
C TRP A 270 35.38 -11.98 19.01
N ARG A 271 35.05 -12.75 20.05
CA ARG A 271 34.52 -14.10 19.91
C ARG A 271 33.31 -14.29 20.82
N ASP A 272 32.14 -14.29 20.23
CA ASP A 272 30.88 -14.76 20.81
C ASP A 272 30.54 -16.08 20.11
N PRO A 273 30.83 -17.24 20.73
CA PRO A 273 30.73 -18.55 20.08
C PRO A 273 29.36 -18.77 19.47
N ASP A 274 29.33 -19.25 18.21
CA ASP A 274 28.12 -19.51 17.41
C ASP A 274 27.20 -18.29 17.17
N VAL A 275 27.69 -17.06 17.38
CA VAL A 275 26.96 -15.83 17.15
C VAL A 275 27.74 -14.84 16.28
N LEU A 276 28.89 -14.37 16.79
CA LEU A 276 29.72 -13.39 16.10
C LEU A 276 31.21 -13.59 16.47
N GLU A 277 31.98 -13.83 15.44
CA GLU A 277 33.44 -13.81 15.58
C GLU A 277 34.01 -12.85 14.55
N PHE A 278 34.96 -12.00 14.97
CA PHE A 278 35.70 -11.20 14.01
C PHE A 278 37.12 -10.85 14.53
N GLU A 279 38.00 -10.61 13.58
CA GLU A 279 39.34 -10.08 13.80
C GLU A 279 39.51 -8.80 13.00
N ALA A 280 40.11 -7.80 13.62
CA ALA A 280 40.33 -6.50 13.02
C ALA A 280 41.73 -5.96 13.37
N VAL A 281 42.25 -5.11 12.47
CA VAL A 281 43.45 -4.30 12.66
C VAL A 281 43.09 -2.87 12.29
N GLY A 282 43.79 -1.88 12.86
CA GLY A 282 43.46 -0.50 12.52
C GLY A 282 44.24 0.56 13.25
N VAL A 283 43.93 1.79 12.94
CA VAL A 283 44.54 2.96 13.58
C VAL A 283 43.43 3.85 14.14
N LEU A 284 43.53 4.13 15.44
CA LEU A 284 42.63 5.00 16.18
C LEU A 284 43.37 6.29 16.56
N ASP A 285 42.70 7.43 16.45
CA ASP A 285 43.18 8.73 16.90
C ASP A 285 42.28 9.22 18.03
N THR A 286 42.75 9.04 19.26
CA THR A 286 41.97 9.40 20.46
C THR A 286 41.86 10.91 20.67
N THR A 287 42.60 11.71 19.90
CA THR A 287 42.60 13.18 19.97
C THR A 287 41.68 13.81 18.92
N ALA A 288 41.25 13.06 17.90
CA ALA A 288 40.36 13.53 16.83
C ALA A 288 38.87 13.41 17.20
N LEU A 289 38.05 14.30 16.63
CA LEU A 289 36.58 14.23 16.72
C LEU A 289 36.02 12.93 16.12
N ALA A 290 36.71 12.37 15.12
CA ALA A 290 36.43 11.05 14.58
C ALA A 290 37.61 10.12 14.87
N PRO A 291 37.54 9.29 15.91
CA PRO A 291 38.68 8.52 16.41
C PRO A 291 39.17 7.43 15.43
N LEU A 292 38.37 7.00 14.49
CA LEU A 292 38.70 5.93 13.54
C LEU A 292 39.41 6.50 12.30
N ARG A 293 40.74 6.33 12.18
CA ARG A 293 41.48 6.66 10.95
C ARG A 293 41.42 5.55 9.91
N ALA A 294 41.61 4.31 10.34
CA ALA A 294 41.50 3.14 9.48
C ALA A 294 41.12 1.90 10.31
N LEU A 295 40.24 1.06 9.77
CA LEU A 295 39.88 -0.24 10.35
C LEU A 295 39.78 -1.27 9.23
N THR A 296 40.48 -2.36 9.40
CA THR A 296 40.34 -3.53 8.52
C THR A 296 39.85 -4.70 9.35
N VAL A 297 38.60 -5.09 9.14
CA VAL A 297 38.09 -6.38 9.60
C VAL A 297 38.61 -7.43 8.64
N THR A 298 39.58 -8.20 9.07
CA THR A 298 40.28 -9.18 8.22
C THR A 298 39.41 -10.42 8.01
N ARG A 299 38.62 -10.77 9.01
CA ARG A 299 37.67 -11.89 9.00
C ARG A 299 36.52 -11.58 9.93
N ALA A 300 35.30 -11.89 9.49
CA ALA A 300 34.12 -11.89 10.34
C ALA A 300 33.26 -13.12 10.00
N SER A 301 32.60 -13.68 11.01
CA SER A 301 31.58 -14.74 10.86
C SER A 301 30.40 -14.41 11.76
N LEU A 302 29.22 -14.30 11.13
CA LEU A 302 27.95 -14.01 11.80
C LEU A 302 27.01 -15.20 11.61
N VAL A 303 26.45 -15.68 12.71
CA VAL A 303 25.46 -16.77 12.70
C VAL A 303 24.09 -16.20 13.08
N PHE A 304 23.21 -16.19 12.12
CA PHE A 304 21.83 -15.72 12.28
C PHE A 304 20.90 -16.86 12.75
N PRO A 305 19.83 -16.57 13.53
CA PRO A 305 19.31 -15.25 13.86
C PRO A 305 19.98 -14.54 15.05
N LEU A 306 20.85 -15.25 15.82
CA LEU A 306 21.43 -14.75 17.07
C LEU A 306 22.28 -13.50 16.86
N ALA A 307 23.08 -13.45 15.81
CA ALA A 307 23.89 -12.27 15.47
C ALA A 307 23.04 -11.01 15.27
N LYS A 308 21.88 -11.13 14.62
CA LYS A 308 20.95 -10.01 14.48
C LYS A 308 20.41 -9.59 15.85
N GLN A 309 19.92 -10.54 16.64
CA GLN A 309 19.27 -10.25 17.91
C GLN A 309 20.22 -9.53 18.88
N ARG A 310 21.49 -9.98 18.94
CA ARG A 310 22.46 -9.49 19.91
C ARG A 310 23.23 -8.26 19.45
N TYR A 311 23.58 -8.16 18.16
CA TYR A 311 24.47 -7.12 17.65
C TYR A 311 23.87 -6.21 16.59
N ALA A 312 23.08 -6.75 15.68
CA ALA A 312 22.70 -6.03 14.47
C ALA A 312 21.25 -5.49 14.45
N ALA A 313 20.40 -5.80 15.45
CA ALA A 313 19.02 -5.36 15.47
C ALA A 313 18.84 -3.83 15.29
N PRO A 314 19.63 -2.96 15.94
CA PRO A 314 19.52 -1.52 15.74
C PRO A 314 19.93 -1.08 14.33
N LEU A 315 20.94 -1.71 13.74
CA LEU A 315 21.36 -1.43 12.37
C LEU A 315 20.27 -1.80 11.36
N PHE A 316 19.64 -2.97 11.54
CA PHE A 316 18.49 -3.38 10.73
C PHE A 316 17.32 -2.39 10.88
N ALA A 317 17.06 -1.90 12.10
CA ALA A 317 16.01 -0.92 12.35
C ALA A 317 16.31 0.43 11.70
N ALA A 318 17.54 0.93 11.80
CA ALA A 318 17.99 2.20 11.21
C ALA A 318 17.84 2.22 9.68
N HIS A 319 17.97 1.05 9.03
CA HIS A 319 17.75 0.90 7.59
C HIS A 319 16.35 0.41 7.21
N GLY A 320 15.39 0.49 8.15
CA GLY A 320 14.01 0.07 7.91
C GLY A 320 13.83 -1.44 7.73
N LEU A 321 14.81 -2.27 8.11
CA LEU A 321 14.81 -3.72 7.98
C LEU A 321 14.49 -4.44 9.31
N ALA A 322 13.84 -3.77 10.25
CA ALA A 322 13.50 -4.33 11.56
C ALA A 322 12.72 -5.65 11.45
N GLY A 323 11.76 -5.71 10.50
CA GLY A 323 10.93 -6.89 10.22
C GLY A 323 11.62 -8.03 9.47
N MET A 324 12.84 -7.81 8.98
CA MET A 324 13.59 -8.85 8.24
C MET A 324 14.13 -9.91 9.19
N SER A 325 13.80 -11.16 8.97
CA SER A 325 14.45 -12.31 9.58
C SER A 325 15.53 -12.86 8.66
N VAL A 326 16.64 -13.21 9.26
CA VAL A 326 17.81 -13.82 8.58
C VAL A 326 18.15 -15.11 9.29
N ASP A 327 18.46 -16.16 8.55
CA ASP A 327 18.84 -17.47 9.05
C ASP A 327 20.03 -17.99 8.26
N GLY A 328 21.04 -18.56 8.96
CA GLY A 328 22.24 -19.09 8.33
C GLY A 328 23.51 -18.36 8.75
N ARG A 329 24.59 -18.57 8.00
CA ARG A 329 25.92 -18.01 8.29
C ARG A 329 26.36 -17.05 7.18
N LEU A 330 26.87 -15.90 7.61
CA LEU A 330 27.50 -14.91 6.74
C LEU A 330 28.95 -14.70 7.19
N GLU A 331 29.88 -14.84 6.27
CA GLU A 331 31.29 -14.57 6.48
C GLU A 331 31.72 -13.37 5.66
N GLY A 332 32.78 -12.68 6.06
CA GLY A 332 33.28 -11.58 5.27
C GLY A 332 34.47 -10.83 5.87
N SER A 333 34.85 -9.79 5.16
CA SER A 333 35.87 -8.80 5.59
C SER A 333 35.43 -7.40 5.16
N ALA A 334 35.92 -6.39 5.87
CA ALA A 334 35.60 -5.01 5.57
C ALA A 334 36.81 -4.09 5.77
N GLN A 335 36.93 -3.06 4.97
CA GLN A 335 37.91 -1.99 5.11
C GLN A 335 37.17 -0.66 5.19
N VAL A 336 37.46 0.10 6.23
CA VAL A 336 36.86 1.41 6.51
C VAL A 336 37.99 2.40 6.79
N ASP A 337 37.90 3.59 6.27
CA ASP A 337 38.78 4.70 6.61
C ASP A 337 37.97 5.97 6.97
N ALA A 338 38.63 7.08 7.13
CA ALA A 338 38.00 8.36 7.46
C ALA A 338 36.96 8.83 6.42
N SER A 339 37.00 8.31 5.19
CA SER A 339 36.05 8.60 4.13
C SER A 339 34.87 7.60 4.09
N GLY A 340 34.87 6.56 4.92
CA GLY A 340 33.83 5.54 5.02
C GLY A 340 34.28 4.15 4.58
N LEU A 341 33.29 3.34 4.17
CA LEU A 341 33.53 1.95 3.71
C LEU A 341 34.29 1.95 2.38
N ARG A 342 35.44 1.25 2.34
CA ARG A 342 36.33 1.15 1.15
C ARG A 342 36.18 -0.17 0.43
N ARG A 343 36.06 -1.26 1.16
CA ARG A 343 35.83 -2.59 0.59
C ARG A 343 34.95 -3.40 1.53
N LEU A 344 34.08 -4.21 0.95
CA LEU A 344 33.24 -5.16 1.67
C LEU A 344 33.21 -6.47 0.89
N VAL A 345 33.74 -7.52 1.50
CA VAL A 345 33.68 -8.88 0.94
C VAL A 345 32.72 -9.70 1.81
N LEU A 346 31.71 -10.26 1.20
CA LEU A 346 30.72 -11.11 1.87
C LEU A 346 30.69 -12.48 1.21
N GLN A 347 30.50 -13.52 1.99
CA GLN A 347 30.36 -14.90 1.54
C GLN A 347 29.33 -15.64 2.39
N THR A 348 28.48 -16.43 1.76
CA THR A 348 27.52 -17.30 2.44
C THR A 348 27.33 -18.60 1.67
N HIS A 349 26.99 -19.68 2.39
CA HIS A 349 26.77 -21.01 1.82
C HIS A 349 25.28 -21.42 1.86
N GLY A 350 24.42 -20.60 2.45
CA GLY A 350 22.98 -20.86 2.52
C GLY A 350 22.30 -19.92 3.51
N LEU A 351 21.97 -18.70 3.07
CA LEU A 351 21.29 -17.71 3.89
C LEU A 351 19.83 -17.64 3.49
N ASP A 352 18.93 -17.74 4.45
CA ASP A 352 17.51 -17.53 4.24
C ASP A 352 17.11 -16.15 4.75
N LEU A 353 16.47 -15.36 3.88
CA LEU A 353 15.98 -14.03 4.19
C LEU A 353 14.45 -14.01 4.11
N ARG A 354 13.78 -13.37 5.06
CA ARG A 354 12.34 -13.18 5.05
C ARG A 354 11.96 -11.83 5.65
N ASP A 355 11.24 -11.03 4.88
CA ASP A 355 10.58 -9.81 5.35
C ASP A 355 9.08 -9.90 5.05
N ARG A 356 8.27 -10.06 6.10
CA ARG A 356 6.81 -10.18 5.95
C ARG A 356 6.16 -8.87 5.56
N THR A 357 6.74 -7.74 5.96
CA THR A 357 6.17 -6.42 5.70
C THR A 357 6.32 -6.03 4.24
N ARG A 358 7.42 -6.48 3.60
CA ARG A 358 7.71 -6.26 2.18
C ARG A 358 7.33 -7.44 1.29
N GLY A 359 6.84 -8.54 1.87
CA GLY A 359 6.56 -9.77 1.13
C GLY A 359 7.81 -10.39 0.51
N LEU A 360 9.00 -10.16 1.09
CA LEU A 360 10.26 -10.69 0.58
C LEU A 360 10.61 -12.02 1.24
N ARG A 361 10.96 -13.01 0.42
CA ARG A 361 11.53 -14.28 0.88
C ARG A 361 12.61 -14.73 -0.10
N VAL A 362 13.82 -14.97 0.38
CA VAL A 362 14.92 -15.55 -0.39
C VAL A 362 15.40 -16.80 0.32
N GLN A 363 15.53 -17.91 -0.40
CA GLN A 363 15.91 -19.20 0.15
C GLN A 363 17.25 -19.65 -0.41
N ALA A 364 18.12 -20.12 0.48
CA ALA A 364 19.44 -20.67 0.17
C ALA A 364 20.28 -19.68 -0.66
N LEU A 365 20.36 -18.41 -0.23
CA LEU A 365 21.29 -17.45 -0.82
C LEU A 365 22.71 -17.96 -0.60
N ALA A 366 23.46 -18.18 -1.66
CA ALA A 366 24.81 -18.74 -1.60
C ALA A 366 25.73 -18.03 -2.58
N GLY A 367 27.01 -17.99 -2.20
CA GLY A 367 28.06 -17.35 -2.97
C GLY A 367 28.66 -16.15 -2.24
N GLY A 368 29.26 -15.25 -3.00
CA GLY A 368 29.96 -14.09 -2.43
C GLY A 368 29.74 -12.81 -3.21
N LEU A 369 30.08 -11.72 -2.56
CA LEU A 369 30.06 -10.37 -3.10
C LEU A 369 31.37 -9.67 -2.70
N ASP A 370 32.06 -9.07 -3.65
CA ASP A 370 33.22 -8.20 -3.40
C ASP A 370 32.86 -6.79 -3.89
N TRP A 371 32.58 -5.90 -2.95
CA TRP A 371 32.28 -4.50 -3.24
C TRP A 371 33.50 -3.63 -2.88
N ILE A 372 33.86 -2.72 -3.76
CA ILE A 372 34.97 -1.77 -3.57
C ILE A 372 34.53 -0.36 -3.98
N ALA A 373 34.82 0.63 -3.12
CA ALA A 373 34.44 2.02 -3.35
C ALA A 373 35.18 2.69 -4.53
N ALA A 374 36.42 2.31 -4.79
CA ALA A 374 37.23 2.84 -5.90
C ALA A 374 38.10 1.73 -6.50
N GLY A 375 38.22 1.71 -7.83
CA GLY A 375 38.93 0.69 -8.57
C GLY A 375 38.05 -0.47 -8.99
N GLU A 376 38.63 -1.64 -9.21
CA GLU A 376 37.93 -2.84 -9.70
C GLU A 376 38.08 -4.01 -8.70
N GLY A 377 36.97 -4.56 -8.24
CA GLY A 377 36.90 -5.72 -7.36
C GLY A 377 37.00 -7.06 -8.12
N GLU A 378 37.07 -8.14 -7.39
CA GLU A 378 37.07 -9.48 -7.97
C GLU A 378 35.68 -9.87 -8.50
N ALA A 379 35.69 -10.73 -9.52
CA ALA A 379 34.44 -11.28 -10.01
C ALA A 379 33.93 -12.35 -9.05
N THR A 380 32.72 -12.18 -8.53
CA THR A 380 32.06 -13.08 -7.59
C THR A 380 30.78 -13.66 -8.14
N ARG A 381 30.30 -14.73 -7.53
CA ARG A 381 29.00 -15.34 -7.86
C ARG A 381 28.09 -15.28 -6.65
N LEU A 382 26.87 -14.83 -6.89
CA LEU A 382 25.80 -14.82 -5.87
C LEU A 382 24.51 -15.38 -6.50
N GLY A 383 23.88 -16.29 -5.82
CA GLY A 383 22.67 -16.92 -6.32
C GLY A 383 21.76 -17.40 -5.19
N TRP A 384 20.53 -17.72 -5.54
CA TRP A 384 19.54 -18.32 -4.64
C TRP A 384 18.79 -19.45 -5.31
N ARG A 385 18.21 -20.33 -4.52
CA ARG A 385 17.39 -21.44 -5.01
C ARG A 385 15.98 -21.01 -5.38
N LYS A 386 15.39 -20.14 -4.60
CA LYS A 386 14.04 -19.60 -4.80
C LYS A 386 13.95 -18.22 -4.11
N ALA A 387 13.31 -17.28 -4.78
CA ALA A 387 12.91 -16.02 -4.16
C ALA A 387 11.41 -15.79 -4.38
N ASP A 388 10.79 -15.03 -3.50
CA ASP A 388 9.44 -14.53 -3.61
C ASP A 388 9.45 -13.06 -3.25
N LEU A 389 8.89 -12.23 -4.10
CA LEU A 389 8.77 -10.79 -3.87
C LEU A 389 7.31 -10.38 -4.06
N ALA A 390 6.65 -10.04 -2.96
CA ALA A 390 5.25 -9.61 -2.92
C ALA A 390 4.29 -10.62 -3.60
N GLY A 391 4.55 -11.95 -3.43
CA GLY A 391 3.78 -13.01 -4.05
C GLY A 391 4.27 -13.42 -5.45
N VAL A 392 5.27 -12.72 -5.99
CA VAL A 392 5.90 -13.05 -7.27
C VAL A 392 7.03 -14.06 -7.04
N ALA A 393 6.82 -15.30 -7.46
CA ALA A 393 7.83 -16.34 -7.36
C ALA A 393 8.90 -16.18 -8.45
N ILE A 394 10.16 -16.06 -8.02
CA ILE A 394 11.34 -16.01 -8.91
C ILE A 394 12.11 -17.31 -8.74
N GLY A 395 12.39 -17.98 -9.83
CA GLY A 395 13.14 -19.24 -9.85
C GLY A 395 14.58 -19.10 -9.38
N ALA A 396 15.31 -20.22 -9.42
CA ALA A 396 16.72 -20.24 -9.06
C ALA A 396 17.54 -19.31 -9.96
N VAL A 397 18.48 -18.60 -9.34
CA VAL A 397 19.36 -17.64 -9.98
C VAL A 397 20.80 -17.92 -9.59
N ASN A 398 21.74 -17.70 -10.49
CA ASN A 398 23.18 -17.66 -10.22
C ASN A 398 23.79 -16.54 -11.08
N ALA A 399 24.08 -15.42 -10.46
CA ALA A 399 24.57 -14.22 -11.11
C ALA A 399 26.05 -14.01 -10.84
N GLN A 400 26.78 -13.55 -11.84
CA GLN A 400 28.17 -13.12 -11.72
C GLN A 400 28.25 -11.60 -11.61
N TRP A 401 28.88 -11.12 -10.56
CA TRP A 401 28.99 -9.72 -10.24
C TRP A 401 30.45 -9.27 -10.17
N ARG A 402 30.69 -8.03 -10.52
CA ARG A 402 31.96 -7.34 -10.28
C ARG A 402 31.66 -5.92 -9.81
N SER A 403 32.33 -5.49 -8.77
CA SER A 403 32.30 -4.10 -8.35
C SER A 403 33.31 -3.27 -9.16
N ARG A 404 32.92 -2.09 -9.55
CA ARG A 404 33.80 -1.07 -10.11
C ARG A 404 33.35 0.30 -9.66
N ASP A 405 34.26 1.03 -8.99
CA ASP A 405 34.02 2.39 -8.49
C ASP A 405 32.69 2.52 -7.70
N GLY A 406 32.47 1.66 -6.73
CA GLY A 406 31.28 1.62 -5.88
C GLY A 406 30.08 0.90 -6.46
N VAL A 407 30.07 0.61 -7.76
CA VAL A 407 28.93 0.04 -8.47
C VAL A 407 29.14 -1.45 -8.78
N LEU A 408 28.25 -2.30 -8.33
CA LEU A 408 28.17 -3.70 -8.70
C LEU A 408 27.56 -3.84 -10.09
N ARG A 409 28.24 -4.57 -10.97
CA ARG A 409 27.81 -4.79 -12.35
C ARG A 409 27.63 -6.28 -12.61
N LEU A 410 26.54 -6.62 -13.23
CA LEU A 410 26.28 -7.95 -13.73
C LEU A 410 27.18 -8.24 -14.94
N LEU A 411 27.94 -9.33 -14.90
CA LEU A 411 28.93 -9.65 -15.94
C LEU A 411 28.35 -10.40 -17.13
N ALA A 412 27.23 -11.07 -16.95
CA ALA A 412 26.54 -11.81 -18.00
C ALA A 412 25.02 -11.69 -17.82
N PRO A 413 24.23 -11.76 -18.89
CA PRO A 413 22.77 -11.74 -18.78
C PRO A 413 22.26 -12.78 -17.77
N LEU A 414 21.38 -12.34 -16.88
CA LEU A 414 20.77 -13.18 -15.87
C LEU A 414 19.39 -13.61 -16.33
N ARG A 415 19.14 -14.92 -16.39
CA ARG A 415 17.82 -15.47 -16.70
C ARG A 415 17.23 -16.13 -15.46
N ALA A 416 15.98 -15.81 -15.16
CA ALA A 416 15.23 -16.43 -14.09
C ALA A 416 13.83 -16.83 -14.57
N ARG A 417 13.28 -17.90 -13.99
CA ARG A 417 11.87 -18.21 -14.17
C ARG A 417 11.05 -17.16 -13.42
N LEU A 418 10.03 -16.64 -14.08
CA LEU A 418 9.07 -15.69 -13.55
C LEU A 418 7.68 -16.16 -13.93
N PHE A 419 6.86 -16.58 -12.95
CA PHE A 419 5.60 -17.27 -13.18
C PHE A 419 5.76 -18.45 -14.16
N ASP A 420 4.95 -18.54 -15.22
CA ASP A 420 5.05 -19.58 -16.23
C ASP A 420 6.12 -19.30 -17.31
N GLY A 421 6.62 -18.07 -17.37
CA GLY A 421 7.62 -17.62 -18.32
C GLY A 421 9.00 -17.39 -17.72
N SER A 422 9.73 -16.43 -18.29
CA SER A 422 11.06 -16.06 -17.84
C SER A 422 11.33 -14.56 -17.97
N VAL A 423 12.22 -14.06 -17.09
CA VAL A 423 12.81 -12.72 -17.18
C VAL A 423 14.30 -12.85 -17.46
N GLU A 424 14.80 -12.04 -18.37
CA GLU A 424 16.21 -11.83 -18.61
C GLU A 424 16.60 -10.41 -18.21
N LEU A 425 17.61 -10.28 -17.33
CA LEU A 425 18.19 -9.00 -16.92
C LEU A 425 19.54 -8.83 -17.59
N ARG A 426 19.78 -7.67 -18.17
CA ARG A 426 21.01 -7.29 -18.85
C ARG A 426 21.53 -5.97 -18.31
N GLU A 427 22.84 -5.75 -18.39
CA GLU A 427 23.48 -4.48 -18.03
C GLU A 427 23.10 -3.98 -16.63
N THR A 428 22.78 -4.92 -15.72
CA THR A 428 22.36 -4.57 -14.37
C THR A 428 23.50 -3.90 -13.60
N ARG A 429 23.18 -2.77 -12.98
CA ARG A 429 24.05 -1.98 -12.11
C ARG A 429 23.35 -1.79 -10.78
N LEU A 430 24.08 -1.96 -9.70
CA LEU A 430 23.59 -1.75 -8.34
C LEU A 430 24.63 -0.94 -7.56
N ASP A 431 24.28 0.24 -7.14
CA ASP A 431 25.03 1.03 -6.20
C ASP A 431 24.35 0.94 -4.83
N PRO A 432 24.83 0.10 -3.91
CA PRO A 432 24.20 -0.13 -2.62
C PRO A 432 24.40 1.01 -1.61
N PHE A 433 25.40 1.89 -1.86
CA PHE A 433 25.82 2.97 -0.94
C PHE A 433 25.79 4.34 -1.62
N ALA A 434 24.97 4.53 -2.66
CA ALA A 434 24.80 5.82 -3.31
C ALA A 434 24.30 6.90 -2.33
N ALA A 435 24.70 8.14 -2.57
CA ALA A 435 24.18 9.26 -1.79
C ALA A 435 22.65 9.38 -1.94
N GLY A 436 21.92 9.23 -0.86
CA GLY A 436 20.45 9.22 -0.84
C GLY A 436 19.80 7.85 -0.82
N GLY A 437 20.56 6.75 -0.86
CA GLY A 437 20.09 5.39 -0.75
C GLY A 437 20.50 4.50 -1.93
N ALA A 438 20.16 3.22 -1.88
CA ALA A 438 20.56 2.26 -2.89
C ALA A 438 19.92 2.56 -4.25
N GLN A 439 20.72 2.47 -5.31
CA GLN A 439 20.28 2.68 -6.69
C GLN A 439 20.53 1.44 -7.53
N ALA A 440 19.54 1.10 -8.35
CA ALA A 440 19.65 -0.02 -9.29
C ALA A 440 19.15 0.39 -10.68
N SER A 441 19.79 -0.12 -11.71
CA SER A 441 19.32 0.01 -13.09
C SER A 441 19.55 -1.30 -13.84
N THR A 442 18.62 -1.67 -14.73
CA THR A 442 18.72 -2.88 -15.53
C THR A 442 17.91 -2.77 -16.81
N ALA A 443 18.43 -3.27 -17.89
CA ALA A 443 17.62 -3.60 -19.05
C ALA A 443 17.00 -4.98 -18.83
N PHE A 444 15.71 -5.14 -19.10
CA PHE A 444 15.00 -6.40 -18.92
C PHE A 444 14.31 -6.87 -20.20
N ALA A 445 14.11 -8.17 -20.29
CA ALA A 445 13.22 -8.79 -21.28
C ALA A 445 12.38 -9.87 -20.59
N LEU A 446 11.07 -9.77 -20.78
CA LEU A 446 10.09 -10.79 -20.36
C LEU A 446 9.78 -11.70 -21.56
N HIS A 447 9.75 -12.99 -21.33
CA HIS A 447 9.44 -13.96 -22.35
C HIS A 447 8.32 -14.88 -21.86
N ASP A 448 7.19 -14.82 -22.55
CA ASP A 448 6.06 -15.75 -22.39
C ASP A 448 5.54 -15.80 -20.93
N VAL A 449 5.44 -14.63 -20.29
CA VAL A 449 5.07 -14.53 -18.87
C VAL A 449 3.55 -14.61 -18.73
N GLY A 450 3.08 -15.54 -17.88
CA GLY A 450 1.69 -15.66 -17.45
C GLY A 450 1.55 -15.30 -15.99
N TYR A 451 0.42 -14.72 -15.62
CA TYR A 451 0.07 -14.36 -14.24
C TYR A 451 -1.44 -14.44 -14.02
N ASP A 452 -1.87 -15.03 -12.91
CA ASP A 452 -3.25 -15.03 -12.46
C ASP A 452 -3.34 -14.57 -11.02
N SER A 453 -4.16 -13.55 -10.76
CA SER A 453 -4.48 -13.14 -9.40
C SER A 453 -5.41 -14.15 -8.74
N SER A 454 -5.30 -14.31 -7.41
CA SER A 454 -6.08 -15.28 -6.65
C SER A 454 -7.60 -15.05 -6.70
N ASP A 455 -8.03 -13.82 -7.01
CA ASP A 455 -9.44 -13.43 -7.15
C ASP A 455 -9.93 -13.42 -8.61
N GLY A 456 -9.05 -13.75 -9.56
CA GLY A 456 -9.35 -13.79 -10.99
C GLY A 456 -9.62 -12.42 -11.63
N THR A 457 -9.37 -11.32 -10.93
CA THR A 457 -9.62 -9.97 -11.45
C THR A 457 -8.50 -9.46 -12.34
N VAL A 458 -7.28 -9.98 -12.17
CA VAL A 458 -6.10 -9.65 -12.98
C VAL A 458 -5.48 -10.93 -13.50
N ALA A 459 -5.36 -11.05 -14.81
CA ALA A 459 -4.68 -12.15 -15.45
C ALA A 459 -3.84 -11.64 -16.62
N ALA A 460 -2.77 -12.37 -16.94
CA ALA A 460 -1.94 -12.13 -18.10
C ALA A 460 -1.47 -13.46 -18.67
N ALA A 461 -1.39 -13.58 -19.98
CA ALA A 461 -0.90 -14.78 -20.64
C ALA A 461 0.01 -14.42 -21.83
N HIS A 462 1.08 -15.19 -21.94
CA HIS A 462 2.05 -15.07 -23.05
C HIS A 462 2.65 -13.67 -23.21
N VAL A 463 2.76 -12.91 -22.11
CA VAL A 463 3.26 -11.53 -22.15
C VAL A 463 4.76 -11.54 -22.45
N SER A 464 5.13 -10.88 -23.53
CA SER A 464 6.50 -10.59 -23.90
C SER A 464 6.72 -9.09 -23.96
N ALA A 465 7.73 -8.62 -23.26
CA ALA A 465 8.05 -7.20 -23.15
C ALA A 465 9.55 -7.01 -22.97
N SER A 466 10.07 -5.87 -23.37
CA SER A 466 11.45 -5.47 -23.12
C SER A 466 11.51 -4.00 -22.66
N GLY A 467 12.57 -3.65 -21.96
CA GLY A 467 12.68 -2.25 -21.50
C GLY A 467 13.78 -2.03 -20.48
N ASP A 468 13.71 -0.86 -19.85
CA ASP A 468 14.65 -0.41 -18.84
C ASP A 468 13.91 -0.15 -17.51
N LEU A 469 14.52 -0.58 -16.43
CA LEU A 469 14.05 -0.37 -15.06
C LEU A 469 15.12 0.41 -14.29
N GLN A 470 14.72 1.45 -13.59
CA GLN A 470 15.52 2.18 -12.62
C GLN A 470 14.81 2.18 -11.27
N LEU A 471 15.55 1.93 -10.21
CA LEU A 471 15.07 1.89 -8.84
C LEU A 471 16.00 2.73 -7.97
N ASP A 472 15.47 3.73 -7.29
CA ASP A 472 16.15 4.52 -6.28
C ASP A 472 15.45 4.25 -4.94
N ALA A 473 16.14 3.61 -4.00
CA ALA A 473 15.58 3.22 -2.70
C ALA A 473 16.23 4.05 -1.60
N GLY A 474 15.50 5.02 -1.05
CA GLY A 474 15.94 5.91 0.02
C GLY A 474 15.15 5.72 1.32
N ALA A 475 15.47 6.53 2.32
CA ALA A 475 14.78 6.52 3.62
C ALA A 475 13.30 6.92 3.51
N ASP A 476 12.96 7.81 2.58
CA ASP A 476 11.61 8.35 2.39
C ASP A 476 10.75 7.48 1.47
N GLY A 477 11.28 6.41 0.91
CA GLY A 477 10.60 5.50 0.01
C GLY A 477 11.42 5.06 -1.18
N SER A 478 10.77 4.33 -2.09
CA SER A 478 11.39 3.83 -3.33
C SER A 478 10.79 4.53 -4.53
N HIS A 479 11.64 5.01 -5.42
CA HIS A 479 11.25 5.60 -6.70
C HIS A 479 11.56 4.60 -7.82
N VAL A 480 10.54 4.25 -8.59
CA VAL A 480 10.58 3.25 -9.66
C VAL A 480 10.28 3.91 -10.99
N ARG A 481 11.19 3.82 -11.94
CA ARG A 481 11.01 4.25 -13.33
C ARG A 481 11.13 3.06 -14.25
N VAL A 482 10.14 2.87 -15.11
CA VAL A 482 10.13 1.80 -16.11
C VAL A 482 9.82 2.42 -17.46
N GLN A 483 10.61 2.06 -18.45
CA GLN A 483 10.28 2.24 -19.86
C GLN A 483 10.19 0.88 -20.49
N ALA A 484 9.03 0.52 -21.01
CA ALA A 484 8.77 -0.80 -21.54
C ALA A 484 8.14 -0.75 -22.93
N ARG A 485 8.41 -1.79 -23.67
CA ARG A 485 7.75 -2.13 -24.93
C ARG A 485 7.15 -3.52 -24.78
N LEU A 486 5.84 -3.60 -24.96
CA LEU A 486 5.12 -4.87 -24.97
C LEU A 486 5.11 -5.40 -26.42
N ASP A 487 5.69 -6.57 -26.63
CA ASP A 487 5.85 -7.17 -27.94
C ASP A 487 4.81 -8.26 -28.24
N GLY A 488 3.95 -8.59 -27.28
CA GLY A 488 2.88 -9.57 -27.45
C GLY A 488 2.28 -10.04 -26.14
N GLY A 489 1.24 -10.87 -26.24
CA GLY A 489 0.52 -11.43 -25.10
C GLY A 489 -0.90 -10.88 -24.97
N GLU A 490 -1.50 -11.19 -23.85
CA GLU A 490 -2.86 -10.73 -23.51
C GLU A 490 -2.98 -10.48 -22.01
N ALA A 491 -3.87 -9.58 -21.62
CA ALA A 491 -4.11 -9.25 -20.24
C ALA A 491 -5.60 -9.00 -19.98
N LEU A 492 -6.01 -9.37 -18.76
CA LEU A 492 -7.31 -9.08 -18.19
C LEU A 492 -7.13 -8.19 -16.97
N LEU A 493 -7.85 -7.08 -16.92
CA LEU A 493 -7.88 -6.20 -15.76
C LEU A 493 -9.35 -5.87 -15.44
N GLY A 494 -9.90 -6.53 -14.42
CA GLY A 494 -11.32 -6.50 -14.15
C GLY A 494 -12.12 -6.96 -15.38
N PRO A 495 -13.07 -6.16 -15.90
CA PRO A 495 -13.84 -6.52 -17.09
C PRO A 495 -13.12 -6.22 -18.41
N VAL A 496 -11.94 -5.62 -18.37
CA VAL A 496 -11.20 -5.20 -19.57
C VAL A 496 -10.21 -6.29 -19.96
N TYR A 497 -10.42 -6.89 -21.13
CA TYR A 497 -9.49 -7.80 -21.75
C TYR A 497 -8.82 -7.13 -22.95
N ALA A 498 -7.51 -7.25 -23.05
CA ALA A 498 -6.73 -6.71 -24.15
C ALA A 498 -5.73 -7.73 -24.70
N LYS A 499 -5.68 -7.85 -26.01
CA LYS A 499 -4.68 -8.62 -26.72
C LYS A 499 -3.64 -7.69 -27.34
N PHE A 500 -2.39 -7.89 -27.00
CA PHE A 500 -1.29 -7.04 -27.47
C PHE A 500 -0.77 -7.52 -28.83
N PRO A 501 -0.66 -6.61 -29.79
CA PRO A 501 -0.14 -6.95 -31.10
C PRO A 501 1.40 -7.06 -31.06
N GLY A 502 1.97 -7.86 -31.95
CA GLY A 502 3.43 -7.95 -32.13
C GLY A 502 4.09 -6.67 -32.69
N THR A 503 3.34 -5.62 -32.92
CA THR A 503 3.85 -4.32 -33.42
C THR A 503 4.52 -3.47 -32.30
N GLY A 504 4.35 -3.89 -31.05
CA GLY A 504 4.91 -3.25 -29.87
C GLY A 504 4.09 -2.05 -29.37
N ILE A 505 3.76 -2.08 -28.08
CA ILE A 505 3.10 -0.98 -27.35
C ILE A 505 4.13 -0.37 -26.42
N ALA A 506 4.36 0.93 -26.52
CA ALA A 506 5.28 1.61 -25.63
C ALA A 506 4.54 2.03 -24.34
N SER A 507 5.19 1.80 -23.20
CA SER A 507 4.69 2.22 -21.89
C SER A 507 5.82 2.83 -21.07
N ALA A 508 5.50 3.85 -20.30
CA ALA A 508 6.41 4.46 -19.34
C ALA A 508 5.72 4.62 -17.99
N LEU A 509 6.42 4.29 -16.91
CA LEU A 509 5.95 4.40 -15.54
C LEU A 509 6.96 5.19 -14.72
N ASP A 510 6.46 6.12 -13.90
CA ASP A 510 7.22 6.85 -12.90
C ASP A 510 6.40 6.83 -11.60
N LEU A 511 6.88 6.07 -10.60
CA LEU A 511 6.15 5.72 -9.40
C LEU A 511 7.02 5.88 -8.16
N THR A 512 6.54 6.60 -7.16
CA THR A 512 7.16 6.66 -5.83
C THR A 512 6.31 5.88 -4.83
N ILE A 513 6.94 4.98 -4.08
CA ILE A 513 6.30 4.11 -3.08
C ILE A 513 6.84 4.50 -1.71
N ALA A 514 5.99 5.06 -0.84
CA ALA A 514 6.31 5.44 0.52
C ALA A 514 5.34 4.72 1.48
N GLY A 515 5.74 3.56 1.98
CA GLY A 515 4.88 2.70 2.80
C GLY A 515 3.65 2.22 2.02
N ASP A 516 2.46 2.63 2.46
CA ASP A 516 1.19 2.29 1.78
C ASP A 516 0.74 3.34 0.75
N ARG A 517 1.47 4.43 0.62
CA ARG A 517 1.18 5.52 -0.33
C ARG A 517 1.99 5.34 -1.60
N TRP A 518 1.31 5.28 -2.73
CA TRP A 518 1.88 5.17 -4.05
C TRP A 518 1.58 6.43 -4.85
N GLN A 519 2.60 7.22 -5.13
CA GLN A 519 2.51 8.43 -5.93
C GLN A 519 2.88 8.10 -7.37
N LEU A 520 1.87 7.98 -8.22
CA LEU A 520 2.04 7.82 -9.67
C LEU A 520 2.29 9.20 -10.28
N ALA A 521 3.55 9.54 -10.51
CA ALA A 521 3.91 10.80 -11.16
C ALA A 521 3.55 10.77 -12.64
N ARG A 522 3.73 9.62 -13.28
CA ARG A 522 3.47 9.43 -14.71
C ARG A 522 3.23 7.96 -15.04
N PHE A 523 2.22 7.73 -15.84
CA PHE A 523 2.03 6.51 -16.59
C PHE A 523 1.66 6.88 -18.02
N ASP A 524 2.40 6.43 -19.01
CA ASP A 524 2.07 6.61 -20.42
C ASP A 524 1.85 5.27 -21.09
N TRP A 525 0.83 5.23 -21.92
CA TRP A 525 0.50 4.10 -22.79
C TRP A 525 0.40 4.60 -24.22
N ASN A 526 1.14 3.98 -25.11
CA ASN A 526 1.15 4.34 -26.52
C ASN A 526 1.06 3.07 -27.39
N ASP A 527 -0.16 2.77 -27.83
CA ASP A 527 -0.44 1.75 -28.86
C ASP A 527 -0.59 2.49 -30.19
N PRO A 528 0.42 2.47 -31.07
CA PRO A 528 0.50 3.36 -32.23
C PRO A 528 -0.72 3.25 -33.14
N GLY A 529 -1.39 4.38 -33.39
CA GLY A 529 -2.59 4.47 -34.24
C GLY A 529 -3.86 3.88 -33.64
N VAL A 530 -3.84 3.43 -32.39
CA VAL A 530 -4.98 2.81 -31.69
C VAL A 530 -5.36 3.59 -30.46
N LEU A 531 -4.44 3.68 -29.48
CA LEU A 531 -4.75 4.27 -28.17
C LEU A 531 -3.53 4.92 -27.55
N GLU A 532 -3.63 6.19 -27.24
CA GLU A 532 -2.59 6.95 -26.53
C GLU A 532 -3.22 7.62 -25.31
N PHE A 533 -2.74 7.31 -24.12
CA PHE A 533 -3.17 7.99 -22.90
C PHE A 533 -2.04 8.13 -21.88
N GLY A 534 -2.23 9.08 -20.98
CA GLY A 534 -1.40 9.28 -19.81
C GLY A 534 -2.24 9.23 -18.53
N ALA A 535 -1.61 8.87 -17.42
CA ALA A 535 -2.23 8.90 -16.12
C ALA A 535 -1.25 9.38 -15.05
N SER A 536 -1.75 10.06 -14.01
CA SER A 536 -1.02 10.45 -12.82
C SER A 536 -1.97 10.47 -11.62
N GLY A 537 -1.45 10.33 -10.40
CA GLY A 537 -2.32 10.35 -9.23
C GLY A 537 -1.70 9.72 -7.99
N GLU A 538 -2.54 9.52 -6.99
CA GLU A 538 -2.18 8.93 -5.71
C GLU A 538 -3.05 7.71 -5.41
N LEU A 539 -2.40 6.63 -5.02
CA LEU A 539 -3.03 5.36 -4.72
C LEU A 539 -2.69 4.92 -3.29
N LEU A 540 -3.67 4.36 -2.60
CA LEU A 540 -3.51 3.65 -1.33
C LEU A 540 -4.01 2.21 -1.51
N PRO A 541 -3.18 1.27 -2.00
CA PRO A 541 -3.62 -0.05 -2.46
C PRO A 541 -4.35 -0.89 -1.41
N ARG A 542 -4.10 -0.64 -0.12
CA ARG A 542 -4.74 -1.37 0.99
C ARG A 542 -5.97 -0.67 1.58
N ALA A 543 -6.30 0.54 1.11
CA ALA A 543 -7.48 1.26 1.58
C ALA A 543 -8.76 0.71 0.94
N ALA A 544 -9.91 0.92 1.60
CA ALA A 544 -11.23 0.57 1.06
C ALA A 544 -11.54 1.31 -0.27
N ALA A 545 -10.97 2.51 -0.46
CA ALA A 545 -10.96 3.24 -1.72
C ALA A 545 -9.49 3.41 -2.15
N PRO A 546 -8.96 2.53 -3.01
CA PRO A 546 -7.53 2.53 -3.35
C PRO A 546 -7.09 3.73 -4.19
N VAL A 547 -7.99 4.35 -4.95
CA VAL A 547 -7.71 5.54 -5.77
C VAL A 547 -8.06 6.79 -4.96
N GLN A 548 -7.05 7.49 -4.44
CA GLN A 548 -7.24 8.77 -3.75
C GLN A 548 -7.40 9.91 -4.75
N SER A 549 -6.53 9.96 -5.73
CA SER A 549 -6.66 10.86 -6.88
C SER A 549 -6.16 10.15 -8.13
N LEU A 550 -6.80 10.42 -9.26
CA LEU A 550 -6.35 9.94 -10.57
C LEU A 550 -6.72 10.99 -11.63
N GLN A 551 -5.73 11.41 -12.35
CA GLN A 551 -5.90 12.19 -13.58
C GLN A 551 -5.52 11.30 -14.75
N LEU A 552 -6.44 11.16 -15.69
CA LEU A 552 -6.25 10.44 -16.93
C LEU A 552 -6.38 11.43 -18.09
N ASP A 553 -5.43 11.41 -19.02
CA ASP A 553 -5.40 12.20 -20.23
C ASP A 553 -5.42 11.27 -21.45
N LEU A 554 -6.57 11.14 -22.07
CA LEU A 554 -6.77 10.40 -23.31
C LEU A 554 -6.37 11.30 -24.49
N ARG A 555 -5.16 11.16 -24.95
CA ARG A 555 -4.63 11.97 -26.08
C ARG A 555 -5.29 11.60 -27.37
N ARG A 556 -5.52 10.31 -27.60
CA ARG A 556 -6.16 9.77 -28.80
C ARG A 556 -6.63 8.35 -28.59
N ALA A 557 -7.85 8.06 -29.06
CA ALA A 557 -8.30 6.70 -29.31
C ALA A 557 -8.95 6.65 -30.69
N GLN A 558 -8.48 5.75 -31.56
CA GLN A 558 -9.10 5.40 -32.83
C GLN A 558 -10.12 4.31 -32.57
N LEU A 559 -11.40 4.64 -32.59
CA LEU A 559 -12.46 3.75 -32.10
C LEU A 559 -12.55 2.44 -32.87
N ALA A 560 -12.37 2.45 -34.19
CA ALA A 560 -12.40 1.26 -35.03
C ALA A 560 -11.39 0.17 -34.57
N SER A 561 -10.26 0.59 -34.00
CA SER A 561 -9.19 -0.30 -33.52
C SER A 561 -9.16 -0.44 -32.01
N ALA A 562 -9.44 0.66 -31.27
CA ALA A 562 -9.36 0.69 -29.82
C ALA A 562 -10.51 -0.08 -29.15
N LEU A 563 -11.73 0.03 -29.68
CA LEU A 563 -12.91 -0.57 -29.09
C LEU A 563 -12.84 -2.12 -29.12
N PRO A 564 -12.52 -2.78 -30.23
CA PRO A 564 -12.37 -4.25 -30.25
C PRO A 564 -11.24 -4.74 -29.35
N ARG A 565 -10.16 -3.93 -29.21
CA ARG A 565 -8.96 -4.33 -28.45
C ARG A 565 -9.09 -4.15 -26.97
N TYR A 566 -9.69 -3.04 -26.50
CA TYR A 566 -9.68 -2.65 -25.09
C TYR A 566 -11.04 -2.62 -24.41
N ALA A 567 -12.12 -2.48 -25.18
CA ALA A 567 -13.45 -2.24 -24.60
C ALA A 567 -14.50 -3.32 -24.90
N SER A 568 -14.26 -4.21 -25.85
CA SER A 568 -15.27 -5.19 -26.31
C SER A 568 -15.79 -6.09 -25.20
N SER A 569 -14.90 -6.61 -24.32
CA SER A 569 -15.30 -7.45 -23.20
C SER A 569 -16.15 -6.68 -22.19
N TRP A 570 -15.75 -5.46 -21.84
CA TRP A 570 -16.51 -4.61 -20.94
C TRP A 570 -17.87 -4.24 -21.52
N LEU A 571 -17.93 -3.87 -22.79
CA LEU A 571 -19.19 -3.56 -23.50
C LEU A 571 -20.13 -4.77 -23.53
N SER A 572 -19.59 -5.97 -23.70
CA SER A 572 -20.39 -7.20 -23.64
C SER A 572 -21.04 -7.39 -22.28
N THR A 573 -20.33 -7.10 -21.17
CA THR A 573 -20.93 -7.16 -19.82
C THR A 573 -22.02 -6.10 -19.60
N LYS A 574 -22.01 -5.01 -20.40
CA LYS A 574 -23.01 -3.96 -20.37
C LYS A 574 -24.17 -4.18 -21.34
N GLY A 575 -24.21 -5.32 -22.03
CA GLY A 575 -25.27 -5.68 -22.97
C GLY A 575 -25.07 -5.16 -24.40
N TYR A 576 -23.84 -4.79 -24.77
CA TYR A 576 -23.48 -4.30 -26.10
C TYR A 576 -22.41 -5.17 -26.81
N PRO A 577 -22.61 -6.49 -26.94
CA PRO A 577 -21.58 -7.38 -27.48
C PRO A 577 -21.24 -7.11 -28.96
N GLN A 578 -22.14 -6.46 -29.71
CA GLN A 578 -22.01 -6.20 -31.14
C GLN A 578 -21.90 -4.69 -31.44
N LEU A 579 -21.41 -3.90 -30.49
CA LEU A 579 -21.20 -2.47 -30.71
C LEU A 579 -19.98 -2.26 -31.61
N VAL A 580 -20.18 -1.53 -32.69
CA VAL A 580 -19.13 -1.10 -33.61
C VAL A 580 -19.03 0.41 -33.57
N ALA A 581 -17.83 0.93 -33.53
CA ALA A 581 -17.60 2.37 -33.60
C ALA A 581 -16.39 2.70 -34.48
N ASP A 582 -16.43 3.87 -35.12
CA ASP A 582 -15.32 4.46 -35.86
C ASP A 582 -15.21 5.95 -35.51
N GLY A 583 -14.10 6.57 -35.93
CA GLY A 583 -13.77 7.94 -35.56
C GLY A 583 -12.75 8.04 -34.44
N ARG A 584 -12.50 9.25 -34.01
CA ARG A 584 -11.49 9.54 -32.99
C ARG A 584 -12.13 10.20 -31.77
N ILE A 585 -11.61 9.79 -30.61
CA ILE A 585 -11.94 10.47 -29.36
C ILE A 585 -10.66 10.83 -28.59
N GLY A 586 -10.74 11.90 -27.83
CA GLY A 586 -9.75 12.36 -26.88
C GLY A 586 -10.42 13.06 -25.71
N GLY A 587 -9.65 13.37 -24.68
CA GLY A 587 -10.18 14.07 -23.52
C GLY A 587 -9.41 13.78 -22.23
N SER A 588 -9.97 14.22 -21.12
CA SER A 588 -9.35 14.02 -19.81
C SER A 588 -10.39 13.67 -18.75
N MET A 589 -9.95 13.02 -17.68
CA MET A 589 -10.79 12.67 -16.55
C MET A 589 -10.01 12.85 -15.25
N ALA A 590 -10.65 13.42 -14.24
CA ALA A 590 -10.11 13.53 -12.89
C ALA A 590 -11.04 12.86 -11.88
N LEU A 591 -10.46 11.97 -11.07
CA LEU A 591 -11.12 11.27 -9.97
C LEU A 591 -10.51 11.72 -8.64
N VAL A 592 -11.34 11.82 -7.60
CA VAL A 592 -10.91 11.97 -6.20
C VAL A 592 -11.75 11.01 -5.37
N ASP A 593 -11.10 10.23 -4.48
CA ASP A 593 -11.72 9.15 -3.72
C ASP A 593 -12.52 8.19 -4.62
N GLY A 594 -11.95 7.86 -5.78
CA GLY A 594 -12.61 7.02 -6.79
C GLY A 594 -13.83 7.62 -7.47
N LYS A 595 -14.13 8.91 -7.24
CA LYS A 595 -15.33 9.59 -7.75
C LYS A 595 -14.95 10.63 -8.80
N LEU A 596 -15.70 10.64 -9.91
CA LEU A 596 -15.50 11.59 -11.00
C LEU A 596 -15.69 13.04 -10.49
N GLN A 597 -14.73 13.90 -10.77
CA GLN A 597 -14.75 15.34 -10.44
C GLN A 597 -14.83 16.19 -11.70
N ARG A 598 -14.15 15.78 -12.74
CA ARG A 598 -14.07 16.50 -14.00
C ARG A 598 -13.88 15.53 -15.14
N PHE A 599 -14.47 15.82 -16.29
CA PHE A 599 -14.09 15.20 -17.56
C PHE A 599 -14.21 16.17 -18.72
N THR A 600 -13.35 15.97 -19.71
CA THR A 600 -13.48 16.56 -21.05
C THR A 600 -13.55 15.44 -22.06
N LEU A 601 -14.36 15.61 -23.08
CA LEU A 601 -14.47 14.70 -24.22
C LEU A 601 -14.38 15.50 -25.50
N HIS A 602 -13.56 15.04 -26.42
CA HIS A 602 -13.48 15.55 -27.78
C HIS A 602 -13.74 14.40 -28.75
N THR A 603 -14.59 14.65 -29.75
CA THR A 603 -14.96 13.65 -30.75
C THR A 603 -14.70 14.21 -32.15
N GLU A 604 -14.20 13.35 -33.02
CA GLU A 604 -13.95 13.66 -34.42
C GLU A 604 -14.52 12.55 -35.30
N HIS A 605 -15.59 12.88 -36.07
CA HIS A 605 -16.26 12.00 -37.03
C HIS A 605 -16.66 10.64 -36.43
N VAL A 606 -17.15 10.68 -35.19
CA VAL A 606 -17.48 9.43 -34.49
C VAL A 606 -18.78 8.86 -35.04
N VAL A 607 -18.71 7.59 -35.40
CA VAL A 607 -19.84 6.77 -35.82
C VAL A 607 -19.97 5.62 -34.83
N VAL A 608 -21.18 5.36 -34.35
CA VAL A 608 -21.46 4.23 -33.45
C VAL A 608 -22.65 3.46 -33.95
N ARG A 609 -22.62 2.16 -34.00
CA ARG A 609 -23.73 1.29 -34.36
C ARG A 609 -23.84 0.09 -33.42
N ASP A 610 -25.01 -0.09 -32.89
CA ASP A 610 -25.36 -1.30 -32.15
C ASP A 610 -25.82 -2.40 -33.13
N GLY A 611 -25.17 -3.53 -33.10
CA GLY A 611 -25.53 -4.66 -33.96
C GLY A 611 -26.93 -5.23 -33.69
N GLY A 612 -27.52 -4.95 -32.53
CA GLY A 612 -28.91 -5.27 -32.21
C GLY A 612 -29.91 -4.28 -32.76
N GLY A 613 -29.48 -3.24 -33.48
CA GLY A 613 -30.36 -2.25 -34.11
C GLY A 613 -31.07 -1.32 -33.13
N ARG A 614 -30.64 -1.22 -31.89
CA ARG A 614 -31.28 -0.35 -30.89
C ARG A 614 -30.97 1.12 -31.12
N PHE A 615 -29.73 1.41 -31.56
CA PHE A 615 -29.32 2.78 -31.92
C PHE A 615 -28.17 2.79 -32.91
N ALA A 616 -28.10 3.88 -33.65
CA ALA A 616 -26.93 4.25 -34.44
C ALA A 616 -26.71 5.78 -34.32
N LEU A 617 -25.44 6.18 -34.36
CA LEU A 617 -25.02 7.57 -34.33
C LEU A 617 -24.07 7.82 -35.51
N ASP A 618 -24.28 8.81 -36.31
CA ASP A 618 -23.44 9.12 -37.45
C ASP A 618 -22.85 10.54 -37.33
N GLY A 619 -21.51 10.60 -37.47
CA GLY A 619 -20.74 11.81 -37.60
C GLY A 619 -20.80 12.72 -36.38
N LEU A 620 -20.54 12.18 -35.18
CA LEU A 620 -20.48 13.00 -33.98
C LEU A 620 -19.15 13.74 -33.92
N ASP A 621 -19.25 15.05 -33.90
CA ASP A 621 -18.12 15.99 -33.85
C ASP A 621 -18.32 17.02 -32.74
N GLY A 622 -17.24 17.37 -32.04
CA GLY A 622 -17.24 18.39 -30.99
C GLY A 622 -16.79 17.87 -29.63
N GLY A 623 -17.41 18.35 -28.55
CA GLY A 623 -16.97 17.92 -27.23
C GLY A 623 -17.86 18.37 -26.08
N ILE A 624 -17.53 17.84 -24.91
CA ILE A 624 -18.16 18.16 -23.63
C ILE A 624 -17.04 18.50 -22.63
N ASP A 625 -17.21 19.61 -21.89
CA ASP A 625 -16.39 19.97 -20.74
C ASP A 625 -17.29 20.02 -19.50
N TRP A 626 -17.06 19.12 -18.56
CA TRP A 626 -17.83 19.05 -17.32
C TRP A 626 -16.93 19.06 -16.10
N ASP A 627 -17.38 19.76 -15.07
CA ASP A 627 -16.68 19.89 -13.79
C ASP A 627 -17.75 19.93 -12.67
N LEU A 628 -17.53 19.14 -11.63
CA LEU A 628 -18.47 19.06 -10.51
C LEU A 628 -18.50 20.34 -9.67
N ALA A 629 -17.38 21.01 -9.52
CA ALA A 629 -17.20 22.15 -8.62
C ALA A 629 -17.18 23.51 -9.32
N ALA A 630 -17.01 23.54 -10.65
CA ALA A 630 -16.87 24.77 -11.40
C ALA A 630 -17.73 24.78 -12.65
N ASP A 631 -18.37 25.90 -12.92
CA ASP A 631 -19.07 26.15 -14.14
C ASP A 631 -18.13 26.11 -15.36
N ARG A 632 -18.57 25.48 -16.45
CA ARG A 632 -17.84 25.43 -17.71
C ARG A 632 -18.63 26.07 -18.83
N PRO A 633 -17.92 26.78 -19.73
CA PRO A 633 -18.58 27.40 -20.89
C PRO A 633 -19.21 26.33 -21.78
N ALA A 634 -20.21 26.77 -22.59
CA ALA A 634 -20.86 25.86 -23.49
C ALA A 634 -19.94 25.39 -24.62
N THR A 635 -19.87 24.09 -24.80
CA THR A 635 -19.21 23.41 -25.91
C THR A 635 -20.26 22.93 -26.91
N ALA A 636 -19.84 22.73 -28.14
CA ALA A 636 -20.74 22.22 -29.18
C ALA A 636 -20.49 20.73 -29.41
N LEU A 637 -21.59 19.97 -29.53
CA LEU A 637 -21.60 18.57 -29.94
C LEU A 637 -22.58 18.45 -31.12
N ALA A 638 -22.11 18.11 -32.29
CA ALA A 638 -22.89 18.03 -33.52
C ALA A 638 -22.88 16.60 -34.06
N TRP A 639 -23.96 16.20 -34.69
CA TRP A 639 -24.09 14.92 -35.39
C TRP A 639 -24.82 15.09 -36.74
N ARG A 640 -24.61 14.14 -37.66
CA ARG A 640 -25.26 14.08 -38.95
C ARG A 640 -26.57 13.32 -38.90
N GLY A 641 -26.68 12.36 -38.04
CA GLY A 641 -27.89 11.57 -37.82
C GLY A 641 -27.78 10.69 -36.60
N ILE A 642 -28.92 10.44 -36.00
CA ILE A 642 -29.08 9.43 -34.93
C ILE A 642 -30.24 8.53 -35.35
N GLU A 643 -30.14 7.26 -35.10
CA GLU A 643 -31.25 6.32 -35.24
C GLU A 643 -31.51 5.67 -33.88
N LEU A 644 -32.73 5.70 -33.41
CA LEU A 644 -33.20 5.07 -32.18
C LEU A 644 -34.35 4.13 -32.49
N PHE A 645 -34.17 2.83 -32.30
CA PHE A 645 -35.22 1.83 -32.58
C PHE A 645 -35.91 2.01 -33.96
N SER A 646 -35.09 2.20 -35.00
CA SER A 646 -35.53 2.48 -36.38
C SER A 646 -36.20 3.86 -36.61
N ILE A 647 -36.16 4.76 -35.64
CA ILE A 647 -36.59 6.15 -35.77
C ILE A 647 -35.38 7.01 -36.18
N PRO A 648 -35.34 7.54 -37.40
CA PRO A 648 -34.28 8.42 -37.80
C PRO A 648 -34.49 9.83 -37.21
N LEU A 649 -33.46 10.36 -36.59
CA LEU A 649 -33.35 11.71 -36.07
C LEU A 649 -32.36 12.47 -36.96
N GLY A 650 -32.75 13.64 -37.44
CA GLY A 650 -31.95 14.45 -38.35
C GLY A 650 -30.63 14.97 -37.73
N ALA A 651 -29.85 15.63 -38.57
CA ALA A 651 -28.66 16.33 -38.15
C ALA A 651 -28.99 17.44 -37.15
N ALA A 652 -28.17 17.59 -36.13
CA ALA A 652 -28.34 18.67 -35.17
C ALA A 652 -27.05 19.03 -34.48
N ARG A 653 -27.09 20.13 -33.73
CA ARG A 653 -25.95 20.63 -32.95
C ARG A 653 -26.45 21.07 -31.58
N ALA A 654 -26.05 20.34 -30.55
CA ALA A 654 -26.29 20.68 -29.16
C ALA A 654 -25.19 21.59 -28.62
N ARG A 655 -25.55 22.55 -27.78
CA ARG A 655 -24.60 23.32 -26.97
C ARG A 655 -24.75 22.94 -25.50
N LEU A 656 -23.75 22.35 -24.95
CA LEU A 656 -23.74 21.80 -23.59
C LEU A 656 -22.77 22.59 -22.71
N ALA A 657 -23.22 23.03 -21.53
CA ALA A 657 -22.43 23.71 -20.52
C ALA A 657 -22.44 22.93 -19.22
N ALA A 658 -21.45 23.10 -18.35
CA ALA A 658 -21.57 22.62 -16.98
C ALA A 658 -22.03 23.77 -16.07
N ARG A 659 -23.06 23.49 -15.25
CA ARG A 659 -23.61 24.40 -14.25
C ARG A 659 -23.99 23.62 -13.02
N ASP A 660 -23.50 24.08 -11.83
CA ASP A 660 -23.80 23.45 -10.54
C ASP A 660 -23.56 21.93 -10.55
N GLY A 661 -22.48 21.49 -11.20
CA GLY A 661 -22.14 20.07 -11.32
C GLY A 661 -23.01 19.25 -12.24
N ALA A 662 -23.94 19.87 -13.00
CA ALA A 662 -24.72 19.23 -14.03
C ALA A 662 -24.26 19.65 -15.44
N ILE A 663 -24.34 18.73 -16.39
CA ILE A 663 -24.27 19.05 -17.81
C ILE A 663 -25.64 19.56 -18.21
N VAL A 664 -25.74 20.78 -18.73
CA VAL A 664 -27.00 21.41 -19.11
C VAL A 664 -26.99 21.86 -20.58
N LEU A 665 -28.15 21.80 -21.21
CA LEU A 665 -28.35 22.38 -22.54
C LEU A 665 -28.31 23.90 -22.42
N ALA A 666 -27.42 24.55 -23.13
CA ALA A 666 -27.22 26.00 -23.08
C ALA A 666 -28.28 26.79 -23.90
N GLU A 667 -28.84 26.16 -24.91
CA GLU A 667 -29.89 26.70 -25.79
C GLU A 667 -30.80 25.59 -26.28
N PRO A 668 -32.10 25.83 -26.55
CA PRO A 668 -33.00 24.80 -27.05
C PRO A 668 -32.48 24.15 -28.33
N LEU A 669 -32.63 22.82 -28.41
CA LEU A 669 -32.19 21.99 -29.53
C LEU A 669 -33.39 21.49 -30.30
N ALA A 670 -33.45 21.76 -31.59
CA ALA A 670 -34.47 21.22 -32.51
C ALA A 670 -33.82 20.13 -33.39
N VAL A 671 -34.52 19.01 -33.54
CA VAL A 671 -34.08 17.86 -34.34
C VAL A 671 -35.25 17.43 -35.25
N ASP A 672 -35.01 17.31 -36.54
CA ASP A 672 -36.00 16.80 -37.47
C ASP A 672 -36.19 15.29 -37.23
N VAL A 673 -37.47 14.88 -37.19
CA VAL A 673 -37.84 13.49 -36.97
C VAL A 673 -39.18 13.19 -37.63
N LEU A 674 -39.26 12.12 -38.44
CA LEU A 674 -40.50 11.58 -38.99
C LEU A 674 -41.42 12.66 -39.61
N GLY A 675 -40.84 13.55 -40.44
CA GLY A 675 -41.56 14.62 -41.12
C GLY A 675 -41.88 15.87 -40.29
N GLY A 676 -41.65 15.83 -38.99
CA GLY A 676 -41.79 16.93 -38.05
C GLY A 676 -40.50 17.23 -37.29
N GLN A 677 -40.64 17.80 -36.10
CA GLN A 677 -39.50 18.15 -35.22
C GLN A 677 -39.73 17.75 -33.78
N VAL A 678 -38.65 17.31 -33.12
CA VAL A 678 -38.53 17.24 -31.67
C VAL A 678 -37.70 18.41 -31.21
N LYS A 679 -38.21 19.20 -30.29
CA LYS A 679 -37.52 20.32 -29.68
C LYS A 679 -37.23 19.99 -28.23
N LEU A 680 -35.96 19.79 -27.90
CA LEU A 680 -35.47 19.64 -26.53
C LEU A 680 -35.29 21.05 -25.94
N GLU A 681 -36.17 21.46 -25.04
CA GLU A 681 -36.18 22.82 -24.50
C GLU A 681 -35.21 22.97 -23.32
N ARG A 682 -35.14 21.96 -22.48
CA ARG A 682 -34.22 21.86 -21.34
C ARG A 682 -33.67 20.44 -21.24
N PHE A 683 -32.41 20.34 -20.82
CA PHE A 683 -31.78 19.10 -20.51
C PHE A 683 -30.75 19.33 -19.41
N SER A 684 -30.73 18.45 -18.44
CA SER A 684 -29.68 18.39 -17.43
C SER A 684 -29.29 16.94 -17.15
N ALA A 685 -28.00 16.71 -17.04
CA ALA A 685 -27.44 15.43 -16.68
C ALA A 685 -26.53 15.62 -15.48
N GLN A 686 -26.77 14.91 -14.37
CA GLN A 686 -25.97 14.92 -13.18
C GLN A 686 -25.21 13.58 -13.07
N PRO A 687 -23.97 13.49 -13.56
CA PRO A 687 -23.18 12.25 -13.56
C PRO A 687 -22.86 11.73 -12.16
N ARG A 688 -23.13 12.54 -11.13
CA ARG A 688 -22.86 12.22 -9.74
C ARG A 688 -24.00 12.67 -8.84
N SER A 689 -25.05 11.87 -8.79
CA SER A 689 -26.15 12.06 -7.85
C SER A 689 -26.07 11.00 -6.73
N PRO A 690 -26.52 11.31 -5.50
CA PRO A 690 -26.61 10.31 -4.41
C PRO A 690 -27.51 9.12 -4.74
N ARG A 691 -28.41 9.28 -5.73
CA ARG A 691 -29.36 8.25 -6.22
C ARG A 691 -28.90 7.57 -7.51
N GLY A 692 -27.65 7.71 -7.91
CA GLY A 692 -27.14 7.31 -9.23
C GLY A 692 -27.14 8.46 -10.24
N ASP A 693 -26.79 8.18 -11.51
CA ASP A 693 -26.85 9.19 -12.55
C ASP A 693 -28.29 9.65 -12.76
N ARG A 694 -28.46 10.96 -12.83
CA ARG A 694 -29.79 11.58 -12.99
C ARG A 694 -29.81 12.44 -14.22
N TYR A 695 -30.83 12.25 -15.07
CA TYR A 695 -31.08 13.07 -16.23
C TYR A 695 -32.47 13.65 -16.11
N ALA A 696 -32.62 14.92 -16.47
CA ALA A 696 -33.89 15.59 -16.50
C ALA A 696 -34.01 16.47 -17.76
N GLY A 697 -35.20 16.65 -18.25
CA GLY A 697 -35.43 17.45 -19.46
C GLY A 697 -36.89 17.75 -19.75
N SER A 698 -37.07 18.60 -20.71
CA SER A 698 -38.40 18.86 -21.29
C SER A 698 -38.31 18.89 -22.83
N PHE A 699 -39.28 18.32 -23.49
CA PHE A 699 -39.32 18.37 -24.92
C PHE A 699 -40.73 18.65 -25.47
N ALA A 700 -40.81 19.22 -26.68
CA ALA A 700 -42.00 19.41 -27.45
C ALA A 700 -41.88 18.66 -28.78
N LEU A 701 -43.01 18.14 -29.26
CA LEU A 701 -43.19 17.50 -30.56
C LEU A 701 -44.01 18.41 -31.44
N ALA A 702 -43.58 18.65 -32.65
CA ALA A 702 -44.28 19.49 -33.59
C ALA A 702 -44.42 18.80 -34.96
N GLY A 703 -45.65 18.52 -35.37
CA GLY A 703 -45.95 18.09 -36.70
C GLY A 703 -45.39 16.72 -37.13
N ILE A 704 -45.12 15.82 -36.19
CA ILE A 704 -44.64 14.44 -36.48
C ILE A 704 -45.71 13.71 -37.29
N GLU A 705 -45.35 13.25 -38.48
CA GLU A 705 -46.31 12.56 -39.37
C GLU A 705 -46.59 11.14 -38.89
N MET A 706 -47.84 10.85 -38.51
CA MET A 706 -48.21 9.52 -38.01
C MET A 706 -48.02 8.42 -39.06
N ALA A 707 -48.08 8.71 -40.33
CA ALA A 707 -47.76 7.76 -41.40
C ALA A 707 -46.30 7.31 -41.36
N GLN A 708 -45.35 8.19 -41.02
CA GLN A 708 -43.94 7.84 -40.87
C GLN A 708 -43.69 7.10 -39.55
N VAL A 709 -44.39 7.46 -38.46
CA VAL A 709 -44.38 6.70 -37.21
C VAL A 709 -44.85 5.27 -37.46
N SER A 710 -45.98 5.11 -38.12
CA SER A 710 -46.56 3.80 -38.45
C SER A 710 -45.59 2.94 -39.25
N LYS A 711 -44.90 3.53 -40.23
CA LYS A 711 -43.89 2.83 -41.03
C LYS A 711 -42.70 2.41 -40.21
N ALA A 712 -42.22 3.28 -39.31
CA ALA A 712 -41.06 2.99 -38.47
C ALA A 712 -41.29 1.81 -37.48
N PHE A 713 -42.54 1.71 -36.97
CA PHE A 713 -42.93 0.64 -36.05
C PHE A 713 -43.61 -0.57 -36.72
N GLY A 714 -43.74 -0.56 -38.05
CA GLY A 714 -44.44 -1.63 -38.77
C GLY A 714 -45.94 -1.68 -38.46
N TRP A 715 -46.55 -0.55 -38.05
CA TRP A 715 -47.98 -0.46 -37.77
C TRP A 715 -48.80 -0.20 -39.01
N PRO A 716 -50.09 -0.43 -38.98
CA PRO A 716 -50.97 0.08 -40.01
C PRO A 716 -50.82 1.58 -40.21
N LEU A 717 -50.97 2.07 -41.45
CA LEU A 717 -50.81 3.50 -41.76
C LEU A 717 -51.91 4.33 -41.09
N PHE A 718 -51.52 5.23 -40.22
CA PHE A 718 -52.40 6.17 -39.55
C PHE A 718 -52.32 7.55 -40.21
N PRO A 719 -53.39 8.19 -40.57
CA PRO A 719 -53.42 9.60 -40.98
C PRO A 719 -53.25 10.48 -39.71
N GLY A 720 -52.69 11.67 -39.90
CA GLY A 720 -52.64 12.71 -38.89
C GLY A 720 -51.20 13.06 -38.46
N ASN A 721 -51.15 13.97 -37.53
CA ASN A 721 -49.91 14.48 -36.99
C ASN A 721 -49.90 14.36 -35.47
N LEU A 722 -48.74 14.04 -34.94
CA LEU A 722 -48.46 14.05 -33.52
C LEU A 722 -47.83 15.38 -33.15
N SER A 723 -48.44 16.11 -32.26
CA SER A 723 -47.89 17.32 -31.64
C SER A 723 -48.21 17.30 -30.16
N GLY A 724 -47.32 17.84 -29.34
CA GLY A 724 -47.52 17.86 -27.91
C GLY A 724 -46.24 18.19 -27.19
N GLY A 725 -46.27 18.14 -25.87
CA GLY A 725 -45.10 18.42 -25.07
C GLY A 725 -45.09 17.65 -23.77
N ILE A 726 -43.92 17.26 -23.34
CA ILE A 726 -43.69 16.69 -22.04
C ILE A 726 -42.85 17.68 -21.23
N PRO A 727 -43.48 18.36 -20.25
CA PRO A 727 -42.86 19.45 -19.54
C PRO A 727 -41.70 19.00 -18.66
N GLU A 728 -41.73 17.74 -18.23
CA GLU A 728 -40.63 17.21 -17.40
C GLU A 728 -40.47 15.70 -17.60
N ILE A 729 -39.22 15.30 -17.90
CA ILE A 729 -38.79 13.91 -17.96
C ILE A 729 -37.65 13.75 -16.97
N GLU A 730 -37.75 12.73 -16.17
CA GLU A 730 -36.66 12.35 -15.23
C GLU A 730 -36.22 10.93 -15.51
N PHE A 731 -34.90 10.73 -15.65
CA PHE A 731 -34.27 9.42 -15.76
C PHE A 731 -33.39 9.19 -14.56
N VAL A 732 -33.70 8.19 -13.77
CA VAL A 732 -32.96 7.82 -12.57
C VAL A 732 -32.61 6.31 -12.62
N GLY A 733 -31.33 6.00 -12.70
CA GLY A 733 -30.88 4.63 -12.87
C GLY A 733 -31.29 4.07 -14.24
N ASP A 734 -32.23 3.12 -14.28
CA ASP A 734 -32.74 2.48 -15.51
C ASP A 734 -34.21 2.77 -15.79
N ARG A 735 -34.77 3.77 -15.11
CA ARG A 735 -36.18 4.18 -15.23
C ARG A 735 -36.33 5.62 -15.71
N ILE A 736 -37.14 5.80 -16.72
CA ILE A 736 -37.58 7.11 -17.23
C ILE A 736 -39.02 7.36 -16.74
N GLU A 737 -39.20 8.48 -16.04
CA GLU A 737 -40.53 8.97 -15.64
C GLU A 737 -40.87 10.24 -16.38
N PHE A 738 -42.10 10.32 -16.84
CA PHE A 738 -42.61 11.47 -17.59
C PHE A 738 -43.63 12.18 -16.69
N HIS A 739 -43.29 13.36 -16.22
CA HIS A 739 -44.18 14.17 -15.38
C HIS A 739 -45.01 15.08 -16.29
N GLY A 740 -46.30 14.77 -16.42
CA GLY A 740 -47.22 15.44 -17.30
C GLY A 740 -47.95 14.50 -18.24
N GLY A 741 -48.57 15.02 -19.28
CA GLY A 741 -49.29 14.26 -20.31
C GLY A 741 -48.77 14.57 -21.71
N LEU A 742 -48.96 13.61 -22.62
CA LEU A 742 -48.71 13.77 -24.04
C LEU A 742 -50.06 13.88 -24.75
N ASP A 743 -50.24 14.92 -25.46
CA ASP A 743 -51.45 15.16 -26.24
C ASP A 743 -51.20 14.90 -27.74
N LEU A 744 -51.99 14.02 -28.33
CA LEU A 744 -51.86 13.63 -29.73
C LEU A 744 -53.13 13.97 -30.47
N TYR A 745 -53.02 14.53 -31.64
CA TYR A 745 -54.15 14.84 -32.53
C TYR A 745 -54.09 13.87 -33.72
N VAL A 746 -54.92 12.84 -33.64
CA VAL A 746 -54.96 11.77 -34.63
C VAL A 746 -56.43 11.42 -34.94
N PHE A 747 -56.71 10.95 -36.13
CA PHE A 747 -58.09 10.55 -36.56
C PHE A 747 -59.14 11.61 -36.26
N ASP A 748 -58.83 12.89 -36.53
CA ASP A 748 -59.70 14.05 -36.27
C ASP A 748 -60.21 14.16 -34.81
N GLY A 749 -59.47 13.61 -33.86
CA GLY A 749 -59.79 13.66 -32.45
C GLY A 749 -58.50 13.81 -31.59
N HIS A 750 -58.69 13.69 -30.32
CA HIS A 750 -57.65 13.90 -29.33
C HIS A 750 -57.33 12.59 -28.56
N LEU A 751 -56.06 12.34 -28.33
CA LEU A 751 -55.59 11.23 -27.52
C LEU A 751 -54.62 11.79 -26.49
N GLY A 752 -54.98 11.66 -25.23
CA GLY A 752 -54.11 12.01 -24.08
C GLY A 752 -53.42 10.78 -23.52
N VAL A 753 -52.10 10.89 -23.26
CA VAL A 753 -51.32 9.89 -22.59
C VAL A 753 -50.78 10.48 -21.31
N SER A 754 -51.01 9.81 -20.18
CA SER A 754 -50.52 10.22 -18.85
C SER A 754 -49.92 9.06 -18.11
N GLY A 755 -49.27 9.32 -16.99
CA GLY A 755 -48.61 8.28 -16.18
C GLY A 755 -47.57 7.47 -16.93
N LEU A 756 -46.95 8.06 -17.95
CA LEU A 756 -45.99 7.41 -18.81
C LEU A 756 -44.67 7.14 -18.01
N ALA A 757 -44.27 5.88 -17.97
CA ALA A 757 -42.98 5.46 -17.38
C ALA A 757 -42.36 4.37 -18.24
N LEU A 758 -41.05 4.41 -18.41
CA LEU A 758 -40.33 3.45 -19.22
C LEU A 758 -39.11 2.92 -18.39
N GLU A 759 -39.09 1.63 -18.18
CA GLU A 759 -38.01 0.97 -17.45
C GLU A 759 -37.11 0.16 -18.40
N ARG A 760 -35.83 0.23 -18.18
CA ARG A 760 -34.80 -0.50 -18.95
C ARG A 760 -34.94 -0.27 -20.47
N PRO A 761 -34.97 0.98 -20.94
CA PRO A 761 -35.29 1.29 -22.38
C PRO A 761 -34.31 0.64 -23.35
N PHE A 762 -33.04 0.43 -22.90
CA PHE A 762 -32.00 -0.18 -23.72
C PHE A 762 -31.54 -1.56 -23.17
N GLY A 763 -32.24 -2.07 -22.15
CA GLY A 763 -31.96 -3.34 -21.51
C GLY A 763 -32.66 -4.53 -22.16
N ILE A 764 -32.59 -5.68 -21.50
CA ILE A 764 -33.33 -6.88 -21.83
C ILE A 764 -34.77 -6.71 -21.33
N ALA A 765 -35.77 -6.91 -22.20
CA ALA A 765 -37.21 -6.77 -21.94
C ALA A 765 -37.59 -5.39 -21.34
N PRO A 766 -37.58 -4.30 -22.16
CA PRO A 766 -38.04 -3.00 -21.74
C PRO A 766 -39.50 -3.06 -21.28
N SER A 767 -39.87 -2.28 -20.26
CA SER A 767 -41.23 -2.22 -19.73
C SER A 767 -41.77 -0.79 -19.82
N LEU A 768 -42.97 -0.63 -20.37
CA LEU A 768 -43.68 0.65 -20.47
C LEU A 768 -44.98 0.61 -19.68
N ALA A 769 -45.24 1.65 -18.90
CA ALA A 769 -46.52 1.92 -18.26
C ALA A 769 -47.11 3.21 -18.72
N ALA A 770 -48.43 3.27 -18.91
CA ALA A 770 -49.14 4.47 -19.32
C ALA A 770 -50.67 4.37 -19.07
N ASP A 771 -51.30 5.51 -18.97
CA ASP A 771 -52.77 5.66 -19.09
C ASP A 771 -53.10 6.43 -20.36
N VAL A 772 -54.05 5.92 -21.15
CA VAL A 772 -54.43 6.51 -22.42
C VAL A 772 -55.90 6.92 -22.40
N HIS A 773 -56.19 8.11 -22.84
CA HIS A 773 -57.53 8.65 -22.94
C HIS A 773 -57.83 9.05 -24.37
N PHE A 774 -59.02 8.68 -24.88
CA PHE A 774 -59.46 8.92 -26.23
C PHE A 774 -60.66 9.87 -26.23
N GLU A 775 -60.61 10.96 -26.96
CA GLU A 775 -61.71 11.91 -27.10
C GLU A 775 -62.03 12.21 -28.59
N ASN A 776 -63.27 11.96 -28.97
CA ASN A 776 -63.79 12.38 -30.21
C ASN A 776 -63.05 11.89 -31.47
N LEU A 777 -62.46 10.71 -31.46
CA LEU A 777 -61.78 10.14 -32.62
C LEU A 777 -62.79 9.75 -33.69
N ASP A 778 -62.45 9.99 -34.96
CA ASP A 778 -63.28 9.52 -36.08
C ASP A 778 -63.15 8.01 -36.21
N LEU A 779 -64.21 7.31 -35.79
CA LEU A 779 -64.23 5.85 -35.74
C LEU A 779 -64.07 5.20 -37.10
N GLN A 780 -64.50 5.88 -38.18
CA GLN A 780 -64.34 5.38 -39.53
C GLN A 780 -62.85 5.39 -39.95
N GLN A 781 -62.17 6.44 -39.66
CA GLN A 781 -60.74 6.49 -39.92
C GLN A 781 -59.96 5.42 -39.05
N VAL A 782 -60.32 5.30 -37.79
CA VAL A 782 -59.72 4.27 -36.92
C VAL A 782 -59.95 2.87 -37.49
N THR A 783 -61.17 2.51 -37.75
CA THR A 783 -61.58 1.19 -38.30
C THR A 783 -61.01 0.88 -39.65
N SER A 784 -60.93 1.92 -40.53
CA SER A 784 -60.29 1.80 -41.84
C SER A 784 -58.78 1.55 -41.76
N ALA A 785 -58.09 2.28 -40.91
CA ALA A 785 -56.66 2.11 -40.71
C ALA A 785 -56.29 0.67 -40.26
N PHE A 786 -57.11 0.07 -39.42
CA PHE A 786 -56.97 -1.32 -38.99
C PHE A 786 -57.63 -2.34 -39.88
N SER A 787 -58.15 -1.94 -41.05
CA SER A 787 -58.85 -2.82 -41.97
C SER A 787 -60.05 -3.57 -41.36
N PHE A 788 -60.59 -3.03 -40.26
CA PHE A 788 -61.68 -3.65 -39.47
C PHE A 788 -63.06 -3.52 -40.04
N GLY A 789 -63.16 -2.93 -41.22
CA GLY A 789 -64.43 -2.55 -41.84
C GLY A 789 -64.87 -1.11 -41.45
N GLY A 790 -65.77 -0.50 -42.19
CA GLY A 790 -66.15 0.88 -41.88
C GLY A 790 -67.16 0.93 -40.73
N ILE A 791 -66.89 1.73 -39.71
CA ILE A 791 -67.82 2.08 -38.64
C ILE A 791 -67.77 3.59 -38.50
N SER A 792 -68.92 4.27 -38.85
CA SER A 792 -69.04 5.72 -38.67
C SER A 792 -69.47 6.06 -37.24
N GLY A 793 -68.99 7.18 -36.71
CA GLY A 793 -69.28 7.71 -35.40
C GLY A 793 -68.04 8.29 -34.71
N ARG A 794 -68.23 8.71 -33.47
CA ARG A 794 -67.12 9.27 -32.66
C ARG A 794 -66.75 8.31 -31.51
N LEU A 795 -65.48 8.02 -31.42
CA LEU A 795 -64.93 7.10 -30.42
C LEU A 795 -64.43 7.91 -29.24
N PHE A 796 -64.82 7.44 -28.07
CA PHE A 796 -64.31 7.87 -26.74
C PHE A 796 -63.90 6.64 -25.96
N GLY A 797 -62.96 6.83 -25.04
CA GLY A 797 -62.57 5.72 -24.20
C GLY A 797 -61.31 5.93 -23.38
N THR A 798 -60.93 4.93 -22.64
CA THR A 798 -59.73 4.92 -21.82
C THR A 798 -59.05 3.56 -21.91
N ILE A 799 -57.75 3.54 -21.82
CA ILE A 799 -56.94 2.36 -21.51
C ILE A 799 -56.16 2.70 -20.27
N GLY A 800 -56.61 2.28 -19.10
CA GLY A 800 -55.95 2.52 -17.82
C GLY A 800 -55.00 1.42 -17.45
N ALA A 801 -53.97 1.74 -16.66
CA ALA A 801 -52.96 0.83 -16.17
C ALA A 801 -52.33 -0.04 -17.28
N LEU A 802 -52.13 0.53 -18.46
CA LEU A 802 -51.43 -0.15 -19.55
C LEU A 802 -50.04 -0.49 -19.14
N ARG A 803 -49.65 -1.76 -19.28
CA ARG A 803 -48.29 -2.24 -19.05
C ARG A 803 -47.86 -3.09 -20.24
N LEU A 804 -46.75 -2.69 -20.85
CA LEU A 804 -46.09 -3.48 -21.88
C LEU A 804 -44.80 -4.05 -21.31
N VAL A 805 -44.43 -5.26 -21.68
CA VAL A 805 -43.12 -5.88 -21.45
C VAL A 805 -42.64 -6.39 -22.80
N ASP A 806 -41.43 -6.04 -23.17
CA ASP A 806 -40.90 -6.30 -24.51
C ASP A 806 -41.86 -5.87 -25.64
N TRP A 807 -42.45 -4.66 -25.44
CA TRP A 807 -43.44 -4.05 -26.32
C TRP A 807 -44.74 -4.83 -26.50
N SER A 808 -44.94 -5.90 -25.72
CA SER A 808 -46.19 -6.70 -25.72
C SER A 808 -47.05 -6.37 -24.52
N PRO A 809 -48.37 -6.11 -24.70
CA PRO A 809 -49.28 -5.82 -23.60
C PRO A 809 -49.43 -7.01 -22.65
N VAL A 810 -49.16 -6.78 -21.36
CA VAL A 810 -49.32 -7.80 -20.29
C VAL A 810 -50.41 -7.42 -19.30
N ALA A 811 -50.77 -6.16 -19.19
CA ALA A 811 -51.91 -5.71 -18.37
C ALA A 811 -52.49 -4.41 -18.90
N PHE A 812 -53.80 -4.25 -18.85
CA PHE A 812 -54.52 -2.99 -19.06
C PHE A 812 -56.01 -3.15 -18.64
N ASP A 813 -56.72 -2.01 -18.50
CA ASP A 813 -58.19 -1.91 -18.42
C ASP A 813 -58.67 -0.95 -19.52
N ALA A 814 -59.10 -1.49 -20.65
CA ALA A 814 -59.56 -0.74 -21.79
C ALA A 814 -61.08 -0.66 -21.82
N TRP A 815 -61.61 0.53 -22.03
CA TRP A 815 -63.02 0.77 -22.27
C TRP A 815 -63.20 1.74 -23.41
N LEU A 816 -63.64 1.24 -24.54
CA LEU A 816 -63.88 2.00 -25.76
C LEU A 816 -65.37 2.08 -26.00
N ARG A 817 -65.90 3.26 -26.32
CA ARG A 817 -67.37 3.50 -26.59
C ARG A 817 -67.59 4.59 -27.60
N THR A 818 -68.75 4.56 -28.21
CA THR A 818 -69.24 5.69 -29.04
C THR A 818 -70.21 6.58 -28.26
N ASP A 819 -70.11 7.88 -28.51
CA ASP A 819 -71.10 8.83 -28.06
C ASP A 819 -72.05 9.11 -29.27
N GLY A 820 -73.25 8.58 -29.17
CA GLY A 820 -74.21 8.59 -30.25
C GLY A 820 -74.23 7.39 -31.21
N GLY A 821 -75.13 7.32 -32.10
CA GLY A 821 -75.31 6.24 -33.09
C GLY A 821 -74.49 6.48 -34.36
N GLY A 822 -74.36 5.43 -35.16
CA GLY A 822 -73.68 5.43 -36.43
C GLY A 822 -74.14 4.29 -37.38
N ARG A 823 -73.31 4.05 -38.37
CA ARG A 823 -73.48 2.92 -39.32
C ARG A 823 -72.19 2.07 -39.31
N MET A 824 -72.36 0.79 -39.48
CA MET A 824 -71.25 -0.17 -39.57
C MET A 824 -71.40 -1.02 -40.84
N SER A 825 -70.27 -1.32 -41.48
CA SER A 825 -70.27 -2.21 -42.66
C SER A 825 -70.52 -3.67 -42.27
N TYR A 826 -70.87 -4.49 -43.22
CA TYR A 826 -71.01 -5.94 -43.05
C TYR A 826 -69.76 -6.59 -42.49
N LYS A 827 -68.59 -6.18 -43.01
CA LYS A 827 -67.26 -6.63 -42.49
C LYS A 827 -67.12 -6.27 -41.04
N ALA A 828 -67.44 -5.06 -40.62
CA ALA A 828 -67.31 -4.64 -39.21
C ALA A 828 -68.26 -5.45 -38.28
N VAL A 829 -69.48 -5.79 -38.74
CA VAL A 829 -70.36 -6.68 -37.95
C VAL A 829 -69.77 -8.05 -37.76
N ASN A 830 -69.19 -8.63 -38.82
CA ASN A 830 -68.57 -9.94 -38.74
C ASN A 830 -67.36 -9.95 -37.80
N ASP A 831 -66.50 -8.95 -37.93
CA ASP A 831 -65.27 -8.85 -37.12
C ASP A 831 -65.60 -8.64 -35.62
N LEU A 832 -66.54 -7.79 -35.29
CA LEU A 832 -67.03 -7.61 -33.91
C LEU A 832 -67.65 -8.90 -33.33
N THR A 833 -68.41 -9.64 -34.16
CA THR A 833 -69.06 -10.91 -33.79
C THR A 833 -67.99 -11.98 -33.51
N ALA A 834 -66.93 -12.05 -34.32
CA ALA A 834 -65.80 -12.95 -34.16
C ALA A 834 -65.03 -12.68 -32.86
N ILE A 835 -64.80 -11.41 -32.50
CA ILE A 835 -64.17 -11.00 -31.23
C ILE A 835 -65.00 -11.41 -30.02
N GLY A 836 -66.34 -11.22 -30.11
CA GLY A 836 -67.30 -11.57 -29.08
C GLY A 836 -67.52 -13.11 -28.87
N GLY A 837 -66.88 -13.93 -29.70
CA GLY A 837 -66.95 -15.39 -29.60
C GLY A 837 -68.30 -15.96 -30.12
N GLY A 838 -69.06 -15.20 -30.91
CA GLY A 838 -70.29 -15.61 -31.54
C GLY A 838 -70.03 -16.46 -32.78
N GLY A 839 -70.07 -17.79 -32.64
CA GLY A 839 -70.00 -18.80 -33.71
C GLY A 839 -71.01 -19.92 -33.46
N GLY A 840 -72.27 -19.59 -33.28
CA GLY A 840 -73.33 -20.59 -33.02
C GLY A 840 -74.32 -20.75 -34.17
N LEU A 841 -74.92 -21.86 -34.28
CA LEU A 841 -75.85 -22.33 -35.34
C LEU A 841 -77.01 -21.42 -35.67
N SER A 842 -77.26 -20.31 -35.00
CA SER A 842 -78.22 -19.25 -35.39
C SER A 842 -77.71 -18.29 -36.47
N ALA A 843 -76.43 -18.38 -36.84
CA ALA A 843 -75.77 -17.47 -37.79
C ALA A 843 -76.16 -17.73 -39.24
N SER A 844 -76.68 -18.89 -39.65
CA SER A 844 -76.92 -19.24 -41.00
C SER A 844 -78.16 -18.50 -41.62
N LEU A 845 -79.19 -18.19 -40.86
CA LEU A 845 -80.37 -17.44 -41.32
C LEU A 845 -80.14 -15.92 -41.26
N GLN A 846 -79.34 -15.46 -40.30
CA GLN A 846 -78.89 -14.05 -40.24
C GLN A 846 -77.91 -13.68 -41.37
N THR A 847 -77.08 -14.63 -41.77
CA THR A 847 -76.07 -14.41 -42.83
C THR A 847 -76.65 -14.13 -44.22
N MET A 848 -77.79 -14.72 -44.51
CA MET A 848 -78.53 -14.50 -45.77
C MET A 848 -79.22 -13.13 -45.85
N ALA A 849 -79.82 -12.66 -44.76
CA ALA A 849 -80.38 -11.35 -44.61
C ALA A 849 -79.33 -10.24 -44.56
N LEU A 850 -78.20 -10.50 -44.01
CA LEU A 850 -77.04 -9.55 -43.88
C LEU A 850 -76.36 -9.20 -45.22
N LYS A 851 -76.41 -10.09 -46.23
CA LYS A 851 -75.82 -9.88 -47.57
C LYS A 851 -76.58 -8.91 -48.42
N VAL A 852 -77.84 -8.54 -48.07
CA VAL A 852 -78.69 -7.64 -48.78
C VAL A 852 -78.42 -6.16 -48.39
N PHE A 853 -77.83 -5.91 -47.26
CA PHE A 853 -77.58 -4.56 -46.74
C PHE A 853 -76.08 -4.30 -46.61
N ASP A 854 -75.64 -3.23 -47.27
CA ASP A 854 -74.23 -2.82 -47.25
C ASP A 854 -73.80 -2.29 -45.87
N THR A 855 -74.70 -1.73 -45.09
CA THR A 855 -74.45 -1.12 -43.78
C THR A 855 -75.64 -1.24 -42.86
N PHE A 856 -75.35 -1.33 -41.54
CA PHE A 856 -76.26 -1.49 -40.44
C PHE A 856 -76.17 -0.31 -39.47
N GLY A 857 -77.26 0.15 -38.95
CA GLY A 857 -77.38 1.21 -37.97
C GLY A 857 -77.15 0.69 -36.58
N TYR A 858 -76.45 1.40 -35.75
CA TYR A 858 -76.30 1.15 -34.30
C TYR A 858 -76.63 2.45 -33.54
N ARG A 859 -77.09 2.30 -32.28
CA ARG A 859 -77.33 3.38 -31.34
C ARG A 859 -76.19 3.62 -30.38
N ARG A 860 -75.61 2.53 -29.83
CA ARG A 860 -74.44 2.53 -28.96
C ARG A 860 -73.51 1.37 -29.37
N LEU A 861 -72.21 1.66 -29.33
CA LEU A 861 -71.14 0.66 -29.50
C LEU A 861 -70.15 0.81 -28.35
N GLY A 862 -69.79 -0.30 -27.77
CA GLY A 862 -68.76 -0.29 -26.70
C GLY A 862 -68.17 -1.66 -26.48
N ILE A 863 -66.90 -1.65 -26.20
CA ILE A 863 -66.13 -2.85 -25.85
C ILE A 863 -65.20 -2.56 -24.65
N ARG A 864 -65.15 -3.47 -23.76
CA ARG A 864 -64.27 -3.45 -22.61
C ARG A 864 -63.38 -4.70 -22.59
N CYS A 865 -62.11 -4.53 -22.26
CA CYS A 865 -61.19 -5.64 -22.00
C CYS A 865 -60.29 -5.26 -20.81
N ARG A 866 -60.35 -6.09 -19.78
CA ARG A 866 -59.36 -6.01 -18.67
C ARG A 866 -58.43 -7.18 -18.81
N LEU A 867 -57.18 -6.87 -19.22
CA LEU A 867 -56.11 -7.85 -19.38
C LEU A 867 -55.35 -8.02 -18.07
N ARG A 868 -55.27 -9.24 -17.56
CA ARG A 868 -54.41 -9.68 -16.47
C ARG A 868 -54.06 -11.13 -16.70
N ASP A 869 -52.83 -11.49 -16.41
CA ASP A 869 -52.33 -12.87 -16.45
C ASP A 869 -52.70 -13.61 -17.76
N GLU A 870 -52.48 -12.89 -18.93
CA GLU A 870 -52.77 -13.37 -20.28
C GLU A 870 -54.29 -13.63 -20.56
N VAL A 871 -55.19 -13.22 -19.69
CA VAL A 871 -56.62 -13.37 -19.83
C VAL A 871 -57.28 -11.98 -19.94
N CYS A 872 -58.07 -11.75 -20.99
CA CYS A 872 -58.90 -10.58 -21.15
C CYS A 872 -60.31 -10.83 -20.63
N ALA A 873 -60.72 -10.13 -19.57
CA ALA A 873 -62.10 -10.09 -19.12
C ALA A 873 -62.89 -9.09 -20.03
N MET A 874 -63.79 -9.62 -20.83
CA MET A 874 -64.54 -8.87 -21.84
C MET A 874 -65.82 -8.28 -21.27
N GLY A 875 -66.23 -7.10 -21.82
CA GLY A 875 -67.44 -6.42 -21.51
C GLY A 875 -67.92 -5.57 -22.72
N GLY A 876 -69.12 -4.96 -22.63
CA GLY A 876 -69.74 -4.24 -23.67
C GLY A 876 -70.09 -2.79 -23.33
N VAL A 877 -71.20 -2.27 -23.92
CA VAL A 877 -71.69 -0.87 -23.83
C VAL A 877 -72.12 -0.48 -22.41
N ASP A 878 -72.55 -1.41 -21.56
CA ASP A 878 -72.95 -1.12 -20.19
C ASP A 878 -71.79 -1.24 -19.19
N PRO A 879 -71.69 -0.30 -18.25
CA PRO A 879 -70.60 -0.26 -17.28
C PRO A 879 -70.74 -1.28 -16.15
N SER A 880 -71.32 -2.46 -16.36
CA SER A 880 -71.45 -3.49 -15.34
C SER A 880 -70.11 -3.91 -14.81
N PRO A 881 -69.89 -3.96 -13.51
CA PRO A 881 -68.59 -4.35 -12.93
C PRO A 881 -68.25 -5.71 -13.51
N ALA A 882 -67.01 -5.85 -13.94
CA ALA A 882 -66.45 -7.13 -14.34
C ALA A 882 -66.68 -8.13 -13.20
N ALA A 883 -67.33 -9.25 -13.51
CA ALA A 883 -67.52 -10.33 -12.55
C ALA A 883 -66.17 -10.71 -11.92
N THR A 884 -66.08 -10.65 -10.61
CA THR A 884 -64.98 -11.23 -9.85
C THR A 884 -64.78 -12.67 -10.29
N ALA A 885 -63.54 -13.01 -10.64
CA ALA A 885 -63.18 -14.39 -11.01
C ALA A 885 -63.68 -15.38 -9.94
N GLY A 886 -64.69 -16.18 -10.26
CA GLY A 886 -65.22 -17.19 -9.37
C GLY A 886 -66.72 -17.42 -9.36
N GLY A 887 -67.53 -16.80 -10.19
CA GLY A 887 -68.99 -16.98 -10.25
C GLY A 887 -69.46 -17.62 -11.55
N ASP A 888 -70.07 -18.78 -11.45
CA ASP A 888 -70.65 -19.63 -12.49
C ASP A 888 -71.77 -18.90 -13.28
N SER A 889 -71.72 -19.06 -14.59
CA SER A 889 -72.77 -18.97 -15.61
C SER A 889 -74.07 -18.24 -15.30
N SER A 890 -74.20 -16.96 -15.71
CA SER A 890 -75.49 -16.49 -16.20
C SER A 890 -75.44 -16.48 -17.77
N ALA A 891 -76.46 -17.05 -18.36
CA ALA A 891 -76.60 -17.30 -19.80
C ALA A 891 -76.75 -16.01 -20.66
N ASP A 892 -76.54 -14.83 -20.06
CA ASP A 892 -76.69 -13.54 -20.73
C ASP A 892 -75.34 -13.00 -21.17
N GLY A 893 -75.12 -12.93 -22.51
CA GLY A 893 -73.97 -12.28 -23.11
C GLY A 893 -73.87 -10.78 -22.77
N TYR A 894 -72.79 -10.11 -23.14
CA TYR A 894 -72.65 -8.66 -23.02
C TYR A 894 -72.89 -7.99 -24.39
N THR A 895 -73.63 -6.88 -24.45
CA THR A 895 -73.88 -6.16 -25.68
C THR A 895 -72.67 -5.36 -26.12
N ILE A 896 -72.07 -5.67 -27.27
CA ILE A 896 -71.04 -4.92 -27.93
C ILE A 896 -71.61 -3.75 -28.75
N ALA A 897 -72.66 -4.04 -29.53
CA ALA A 897 -73.35 -3.00 -30.32
C ALA A 897 -74.87 -3.18 -30.16
N GLU A 898 -75.54 -2.07 -29.85
CA GLU A 898 -76.99 -1.99 -29.80
C GLU A 898 -77.52 -1.48 -31.16
N GLY A 899 -78.12 -2.35 -31.90
CA GLY A 899 -78.65 -2.07 -33.23
C GLY A 899 -79.72 -1.02 -33.24
N SER A 900 -79.82 -0.21 -34.38
CA SER A 900 -80.87 0.73 -34.64
C SER A 900 -81.28 0.68 -36.12
N GLY A 901 -82.45 1.10 -36.43
CA GLY A 901 -82.92 1.10 -37.79
C GLY A 901 -83.45 -0.26 -38.26
N LEU A 902 -83.60 -0.44 -39.57
CA LEU A 902 -84.03 -1.68 -40.24
C LEU A 902 -82.91 -2.20 -41.12
N PRO A 903 -82.43 -3.46 -40.96
CA PRO A 903 -82.72 -4.38 -39.89
C PRO A 903 -82.07 -3.94 -38.60
N ARG A 904 -82.70 -4.20 -37.45
CA ARG A 904 -82.12 -3.94 -36.12
C ARG A 904 -81.27 -5.13 -35.69
N ILE A 905 -79.98 -4.98 -35.74
CA ILE A 905 -79.00 -6.06 -35.36
C ILE A 905 -78.23 -5.61 -34.20
N SER A 906 -78.32 -6.30 -33.08
CA SER A 906 -77.46 -6.14 -31.90
C SER A 906 -76.35 -7.21 -31.85
N ILE A 907 -75.08 -6.78 -31.58
CA ILE A 907 -73.95 -7.70 -31.46
C ILE A 907 -73.76 -7.98 -30.00
N VAL A 908 -73.82 -9.25 -29.68
CA VAL A 908 -73.64 -9.75 -28.28
C VAL A 908 -72.45 -10.66 -28.21
N GLY A 909 -71.55 -10.38 -27.29
CA GLY A 909 -70.42 -11.25 -26.94
C GLY A 909 -70.89 -12.30 -25.93
N HIS A 910 -70.49 -13.55 -26.11
CA HIS A 910 -70.81 -14.67 -25.24
C HIS A 910 -69.63 -15.15 -24.40
N ARG A 911 -68.39 -14.77 -24.72
CA ARG A 911 -67.21 -15.14 -23.97
C ARG A 911 -66.71 -13.99 -23.09
N ARG A 912 -66.94 -14.07 -21.79
CA ARG A 912 -66.51 -13.05 -20.83
C ARG A 912 -65.01 -13.16 -20.46
N SER A 913 -64.36 -14.29 -20.72
CA SER A 913 -62.95 -14.53 -20.50
C SER A 913 -62.32 -15.08 -21.78
N VAL A 914 -61.35 -14.40 -22.32
CA VAL A 914 -60.67 -14.75 -23.57
C VAL A 914 -59.15 -14.71 -23.33
N ASP A 915 -58.53 -15.79 -23.78
CA ASP A 915 -57.08 -15.85 -23.82
C ASP A 915 -56.48 -14.74 -24.72
N TRP A 916 -55.58 -13.98 -24.21
CA TRP A 916 -55.04 -12.78 -24.90
C TRP A 916 -54.31 -13.12 -26.20
N PRO A 917 -53.37 -14.11 -26.27
CA PRO A 917 -52.82 -14.53 -27.54
C PRO A 917 -53.84 -14.94 -28.58
N THR A 918 -54.89 -15.62 -28.17
CA THR A 918 -56.02 -16.02 -29.03
C THR A 918 -56.83 -14.81 -29.54
N LEU A 919 -57.06 -13.82 -28.67
CA LEU A 919 -57.71 -12.57 -29.05
C LEU A 919 -56.89 -11.76 -30.04
N VAL A 920 -55.58 -11.63 -29.80
CA VAL A 920 -54.62 -10.92 -30.70
C VAL A 920 -54.60 -11.62 -32.06
N ARG A 921 -54.49 -12.92 -32.13
CA ARG A 921 -54.50 -13.67 -33.38
C ARG A 921 -55.80 -13.44 -34.16
N ARG A 922 -56.96 -13.45 -33.53
CA ARG A 922 -58.22 -13.14 -34.17
C ARG A 922 -58.34 -11.71 -34.68
N LEU A 923 -57.80 -10.76 -33.93
CA LEU A 923 -57.68 -9.36 -34.36
C LEU A 923 -56.79 -9.24 -35.58
N GLN A 924 -55.66 -9.93 -35.60
CA GLN A 924 -54.74 -9.95 -36.75
C GLN A 924 -55.39 -10.62 -37.97
N GLU A 925 -56.06 -11.72 -37.82
CA GLU A 925 -56.82 -12.40 -38.91
C GLU A 925 -57.90 -11.50 -39.47
N ALA A 926 -58.66 -10.81 -38.60
CA ALA A 926 -59.66 -9.82 -39.01
C ALA A 926 -59.08 -8.64 -39.80
N THR A 927 -57.91 -8.20 -39.43
CA THR A 927 -57.21 -7.06 -40.07
C THR A 927 -56.50 -7.42 -41.37
N GLN A 928 -56.05 -8.66 -41.54
CA GLN A 928 -55.36 -9.15 -42.75
C GLN A 928 -56.31 -9.58 -43.89
N GLY A 929 -57.61 -9.50 -43.69
CA GLY A 929 -58.59 -9.79 -44.74
C GLY A 929 -58.78 -11.29 -45.07
N GLN A 930 -58.16 -12.15 -44.31
CA GLN A 930 -58.43 -13.62 -44.35
C GLN A 930 -59.60 -13.91 -43.41
N GLY A 931 -60.79 -14.11 -43.94
CA GLY A 931 -61.91 -14.53 -43.14
C GLY A 931 -61.62 -15.86 -42.43
N PRO A 932 -62.22 -16.13 -41.23
CA PRO A 932 -61.95 -17.36 -40.50
C PRO A 932 -62.28 -18.58 -41.39
N VAL A 933 -61.34 -19.45 -41.63
CA VAL A 933 -61.55 -20.80 -42.14
C VAL A 933 -62.32 -21.54 -41.06
N ILE A 934 -63.62 -21.78 -41.32
CA ILE A 934 -64.44 -22.60 -40.44
C ILE A 934 -64.06 -24.07 -40.71
N GLU A 935 -63.24 -24.72 -39.85
CA GLU A 935 -63.19 -26.14 -39.70
C GLU A 935 -64.34 -26.65 -38.86
#